data_b2e77d0f05fac61a2bb9d95a36d84139
#
_entry.id   b2e77d0f05fac61a2bb9d95a36d84139
#
_cell.length_a   1.000
_cell.length_b   1.000
_cell.length_c   1.000
_cell.angle_alpha   90.00
_cell.angle_beta   90.00
_cell.angle_gamma   90.00
#
_symmetry.space_group_name_H-M   'P 1'
#
loop_
_entity.id
_entity.type
_entity.pdbx_description
1 polymer ?
#
loop_
_entity_poly.entity_id
_entity_poly.type
_entity_poly.pdbx_seq_one_letter_code
_entity_poly.pdbx_strand_id
1 'polypeptide(L)'
;MKIAFLCTAVVMLVSCAKAPEPALLPLPKQVEYTGGSVQADVPVTETLVDAIPEAPINQNEAYRLTVARKGIVIEATTPQGLWNGRQTLRQLRDSHVGQGPPQNDKGESQKPSQNDKGEGRIPCCRIVDWPSFRVRGWMMDVGRTYMSLEELKREVEIFSQFKVNVFHLHLTEHEAWRLESKRFPQLNAPESMLRQPGKFYTQAEMRELDTYCRERGVTLVPEIDMPGHSRAFERALGYGMQTPEGKETVKVLLDELMDTFSSPYIHIGTDEVGFTDPSFVPEMVAHVRAHGRKAVSWNPGWKDGPGEIDATQLWSYRGKAQPGIPAVDCRLHYVNHFDLFGDIIGLHTSTIYGQQEGSDDIAGSIIALWNDRYLKNEENILKENNLYVSVLALADRAWRGGGYQYFDGFGTVLPDEGPAREDFLDFERRMLAYRETVLKDAPMAYVAQGQARWAISPAYPNEGDLTRAFPPEQGEWETDRVVTGSGIYFRHVWGPSIEAGYYEDPQPNQTVYARTRVWSAKEQTVGLLFETQNFSRSERDPMPPQGQWDYRHSRLWVDGAEILPPVWDGNAELADYQESFGNANASGRPPLPVTLAQGWNDVLVKLPVGAFSTKESRLTKWMFTCAFTTPDGRAAADIRYDVSF
;
A
#
# COMPACT_ATOMS: atom_id res chain seq x y z
N MET A 1 15.86 41.07 68.44
CA MET A 1 15.27 39.91 67.75
C MET A 1 14.54 40.39 66.53
N LYS A 2 15.17 40.35 65.34
CA LYS A 2 14.58 40.76 64.09
C LYS A 2 14.30 39.46 63.33
N ILE A 3 13.02 39.19 63.05
CA ILE A 3 12.56 38.05 62.25
C ILE A 3 12.54 38.52 60.80
N ALA A 4 13.39 37.89 59.95
CA ALA A 4 13.37 38.09 58.49
C ALA A 4 12.41 37.09 57.88
N PHE A 5 11.38 37.59 57.19
CA PHE A 5 10.51 36.80 56.34
C PHE A 5 11.21 36.56 55.00
N LEU A 6 11.46 35.30 54.70
CA LEU A 6 11.96 34.85 53.40
C LEU A 6 10.74 34.59 52.50
N CYS A 7 10.48 35.45 51.52
CA CYS A 7 9.48 35.20 50.49
C CYS A 7 10.13 34.29 49.42
N THR A 8 9.71 33.04 49.39
CA THR A 8 10.06 32.11 48.31
C THR A 8 9.11 32.34 47.11
N ALA A 9 9.63 32.96 46.08
CA ALA A 9 8.90 33.09 44.81
C ALA A 9 8.87 31.73 44.11
N VAL A 10 7.70 31.10 44.05
CA VAL A 10 7.45 29.93 43.19
C VAL A 10 7.32 30.41 41.74
N VAL A 11 8.35 30.22 40.96
CA VAL A 11 8.29 30.40 39.50
C VAL A 11 7.53 29.20 38.93
N MET A 12 6.25 29.37 38.63
CA MET A 12 5.51 28.43 37.80
C MET A 12 6.08 28.51 36.40
N LEU A 13 6.86 27.51 36.00
CA LEU A 13 7.18 27.22 34.63
C LEU A 13 5.86 26.74 33.95
N VAL A 14 5.18 27.66 33.28
CA VAL A 14 4.10 27.30 32.36
C VAL A 14 4.79 26.64 31.16
N SER A 15 4.78 25.32 31.15
CA SER A 15 5.11 24.56 29.94
C SER A 15 4.04 24.88 28.90
N CYS A 16 4.33 25.78 27.98
CA CYS A 16 3.52 25.92 26.78
C CYS A 16 3.63 24.60 26.02
N ALA A 17 2.62 23.74 26.08
CA ALA A 17 2.50 22.61 25.20
C ALA A 17 2.56 23.13 23.76
N LYS A 18 3.59 22.72 23.03
CA LYS A 18 3.75 23.04 21.60
C LYS A 18 2.51 22.50 20.88
N ALA A 19 1.82 23.34 20.11
CA ALA A 19 0.70 22.87 19.32
C ALA A 19 1.18 21.70 18.44
N PRO A 20 0.40 20.63 18.28
CA PRO A 20 0.79 19.49 17.48
C PRO A 20 1.11 19.96 16.05
N GLU A 21 2.20 19.45 15.50
CA GLU A 21 2.63 19.78 14.13
C GLU A 21 1.64 19.20 13.11
N PRO A 22 1.35 19.92 12.01
CA PRO A 22 0.47 19.42 10.95
C PRO A 22 0.93 18.07 10.41
N ALA A 23 -0.03 17.18 10.14
CA ALA A 23 0.23 15.85 9.60
C ALA A 23 0.46 15.92 8.08
N LEU A 24 1.61 16.42 7.63
CA LEU A 24 1.94 16.48 6.21
C LEU A 24 2.38 15.12 5.68
N LEU A 25 1.79 14.69 4.55
CA LEU A 25 2.10 13.42 3.90
C LEU A 25 2.10 13.59 2.37
N PRO A 26 3.21 13.37 1.67
CA PRO A 26 4.56 13.08 2.19
C PRO A 26 5.11 14.21 3.06
N LEU A 27 6.02 13.85 3.99
CA LEU A 27 6.71 14.85 4.79
C LEU A 27 7.63 15.70 3.91
N PRO A 28 7.50 17.05 3.92
CA PRO A 28 8.36 17.90 3.11
C PRO A 28 9.83 17.87 3.54
N LYS A 29 10.73 18.14 2.60
CA LYS A 29 12.19 18.17 2.83
C LYS A 29 12.61 19.23 3.85
N GLN A 30 12.02 20.42 3.76
CA GLN A 30 12.36 21.54 4.64
C GLN A 30 11.08 22.24 5.09
N VAL A 31 10.91 22.36 6.39
CA VAL A 31 9.78 23.07 7.01
C VAL A 31 10.32 23.98 8.11
N GLU A 32 10.00 25.26 8.02
CA GLU A 32 10.30 26.26 9.05
C GLU A 32 9.00 26.93 9.50
N TYR A 33 8.58 26.71 10.73
CA TYR A 33 7.45 27.43 11.33
C TYR A 33 7.92 28.77 11.87
N THR A 34 7.38 29.87 11.30
CA THR A 34 7.81 31.25 11.60
C THR A 34 7.03 31.91 12.73
N GLY A 35 6.13 31.16 13.34
CA GLY A 35 5.28 31.60 14.44
C GLY A 35 4.04 32.37 13.99
N GLY A 36 2.96 32.20 14.76
CA GLY A 36 1.65 32.74 14.46
C GLY A 36 0.89 31.91 13.42
N SER A 37 -0.30 32.39 13.06
CA SER A 37 -1.19 31.71 12.09
C SER A 37 -1.99 32.73 11.29
N VAL A 38 -2.51 32.30 10.13
CA VAL A 38 -3.40 33.09 9.25
C VAL A 38 -4.70 32.34 9.02
N GLN A 39 -5.74 33.06 8.57
CA GLN A 39 -6.99 32.42 8.15
C GLN A 39 -6.73 31.54 6.91
N ALA A 40 -7.42 30.40 6.80
CA ALA A 40 -7.20 29.47 5.70
C ALA A 40 -7.67 30.01 4.33
N ASP A 41 -8.54 31.02 4.32
CA ASP A 41 -9.11 31.67 3.13
C ASP A 41 -8.27 32.87 2.62
N VAL A 42 -7.11 33.15 3.23
CA VAL A 42 -6.22 34.21 2.76
C VAL A 42 -5.85 33.99 1.29
N PRO A 43 -5.78 35.06 0.47
CA PRO A 43 -5.42 34.93 -0.95
C PRO A 43 -4.13 34.17 -1.19
N VAL A 44 -4.17 33.28 -2.20
CA VAL A 44 -3.02 32.49 -2.66
C VAL A 44 -2.52 33.09 -3.97
N THR A 45 -1.24 33.39 -4.03
CA THR A 45 -0.54 33.79 -5.27
C THR A 45 0.33 32.63 -5.74
N GLU A 46 0.24 32.30 -7.01
CA GLU A 46 1.05 31.26 -7.65
C GLU A 46 1.95 31.89 -8.70
N THR A 47 3.21 31.50 -8.71
CA THR A 47 4.22 32.09 -9.61
C THR A 47 5.12 31.00 -10.17
N LEU A 48 5.31 31.00 -11.48
CA LEU A 48 6.37 30.21 -12.10
C LEU A 48 7.68 30.99 -12.02
N VAL A 49 8.74 30.31 -11.56
CA VAL A 49 10.09 30.83 -11.40
C VAL A 49 11.07 29.97 -12.21
N ASP A 50 12.25 30.52 -12.51
CA ASP A 50 13.24 29.81 -13.33
C ASP A 50 13.88 28.63 -12.61
N ALA A 51 14.00 28.68 -11.26
CA ALA A 51 14.58 27.62 -10.45
C ALA A 51 14.12 27.68 -8.99
N ILE A 52 14.20 26.56 -8.31
CA ILE A 52 14.17 26.43 -6.84
C ILE A 52 15.58 25.99 -6.41
N PRO A 53 16.49 26.94 -6.09
CA PRO A 53 17.91 26.62 -5.88
C PRO A 53 18.18 25.59 -4.77
N GLU A 54 17.29 25.49 -3.80
CA GLU A 54 17.37 24.53 -2.70
C GLU A 54 17.11 23.08 -3.12
N ALA A 55 16.44 22.86 -4.27
CA ALA A 55 16.15 21.51 -4.79
C ALA A 55 17.28 21.07 -5.76
N PRO A 56 18.13 20.12 -5.38
CA PRO A 56 19.26 19.70 -6.22
C PRO A 56 18.85 18.81 -7.39
N ILE A 57 17.67 18.17 -7.30
CA ILE A 57 17.14 17.22 -8.28
C ILE A 57 15.64 17.48 -8.51
N ASN A 58 15.10 16.91 -9.59
CA ASN A 58 13.66 16.92 -9.88
C ASN A 58 13.02 18.31 -9.81
N GLN A 59 13.71 19.31 -10.31
CA GLN A 59 13.31 20.73 -10.34
C GLN A 59 11.88 20.94 -10.89
N ASN A 60 11.47 20.13 -11.84
CA ASN A 60 10.14 20.20 -12.46
C ASN A 60 8.99 19.88 -11.49
N GLU A 61 9.27 19.27 -10.35
CA GLU A 61 8.28 18.99 -9.31
C GLU A 61 8.51 19.77 -8.02
N ALA A 62 9.61 20.53 -7.95
CA ALA A 62 9.98 21.32 -6.79
C ALA A 62 9.06 22.53 -6.62
N TYR A 63 8.86 22.93 -5.36
CA TYR A 63 8.11 24.13 -5.02
C TYR A 63 8.61 24.77 -3.72
N ARG A 64 8.28 26.06 -3.58
CA ARG A 64 8.37 26.81 -2.33
C ARG A 64 6.98 27.28 -1.94
N LEU A 65 6.55 27.00 -0.71
CA LEU A 65 5.31 27.48 -0.13
C LEU A 65 5.64 28.41 1.05
N THR A 66 5.16 29.64 0.98
CA THR A 66 5.27 30.61 2.07
C THR A 66 3.88 30.96 2.57
N VAL A 67 3.60 30.68 3.83
CA VAL A 67 2.38 31.09 4.54
C VAL A 67 2.73 32.21 5.50
N ALA A 68 2.24 33.42 5.25
CA ALA A 68 2.56 34.61 6.03
C ALA A 68 1.31 35.47 6.24
N ARG A 69 1.36 36.38 7.22
CA ARG A 69 0.24 37.28 7.52
C ARG A 69 -0.24 38.14 6.34
N LYS A 70 0.63 38.37 5.34
CA LYS A 70 0.35 39.16 4.14
C LYS A 70 -0.29 38.36 3.01
N GLY A 71 -0.34 37.04 3.09
CA GLY A 71 -0.84 36.15 2.07
C GLY A 71 -0.06 34.83 2.00
N ILE A 72 -0.51 33.99 1.08
CA ILE A 72 0.13 32.69 0.78
C ILE A 72 0.73 32.78 -0.62
N VAL A 73 1.97 32.30 -0.76
CA VAL A 73 2.68 32.29 -2.05
C VAL A 73 3.17 30.88 -2.32
N ILE A 74 2.89 30.37 -3.53
CA ILE A 74 3.45 29.13 -4.07
C ILE A 74 4.30 29.49 -5.27
N GLU A 75 5.58 29.15 -5.22
CA GLU A 75 6.54 29.31 -6.30
C GLU A 75 6.99 27.92 -6.78
N ALA A 76 7.04 27.69 -8.09
CA ALA A 76 7.52 26.45 -8.68
C ALA A 76 8.08 26.70 -10.08
N THR A 77 8.83 25.74 -10.64
CA THR A 77 9.38 25.85 -11.98
C THR A 77 8.41 25.39 -13.08
N THR A 78 7.36 24.64 -12.70
CA THR A 78 6.38 24.06 -13.62
C THR A 78 4.97 24.05 -12.99
N PRO A 79 3.91 23.84 -13.81
CA PRO A 79 2.58 23.57 -13.29
C PRO A 79 2.52 22.37 -12.34
N GLN A 80 3.35 21.33 -12.55
CA GLN A 80 3.45 20.15 -11.66
C GLN A 80 3.95 20.55 -10.27
N GLY A 81 4.99 21.38 -10.18
CA GLY A 81 5.46 21.89 -8.90
C GLY A 81 4.41 22.76 -8.19
N LEU A 82 3.64 23.58 -8.92
CA LEU A 82 2.50 24.32 -8.35
C LEU A 82 1.43 23.37 -7.81
N TRP A 83 1.11 22.28 -8.54
CA TRP A 83 0.20 21.24 -8.06
C TRP A 83 0.65 20.67 -6.71
N ASN A 84 1.92 20.28 -6.61
CA ASN A 84 2.51 19.73 -5.39
C ASN A 84 2.43 20.72 -4.21
N GLY A 85 2.71 22.00 -4.46
CA GLY A 85 2.56 23.05 -3.47
C GLY A 85 1.12 23.26 -2.99
N ARG A 86 0.15 23.19 -3.92
CA ARG A 86 -1.29 23.23 -3.58
C ARG A 86 -1.70 22.08 -2.67
N GLN A 87 -1.18 20.86 -2.92
CA GLN A 87 -1.52 19.71 -2.06
C GLN A 87 -0.98 19.90 -0.64
N THR A 88 0.25 20.40 -0.49
CA THR A 88 0.78 20.73 0.83
C THR A 88 -0.01 21.83 1.54
N LEU A 89 -0.41 22.87 0.81
CA LEU A 89 -1.29 23.90 1.37
C LEU A 89 -2.65 23.34 1.79
N ARG A 90 -3.25 22.44 0.98
CA ARG A 90 -4.50 21.75 1.33
C ARG A 90 -4.34 20.96 2.62
N GLN A 91 -3.26 20.17 2.74
CA GLN A 91 -2.98 19.39 3.95
C GLN A 91 -2.78 20.28 5.19
N LEU A 92 -2.15 21.44 5.06
CA LEU A 92 -2.06 22.44 6.13
C LEU A 92 -3.44 22.96 6.56
N ARG A 93 -4.38 23.11 5.63
CA ARG A 93 -5.77 23.52 5.91
C ARG A 93 -6.56 22.41 6.60
N ASP A 94 -6.43 21.17 6.12
CA ASP A 94 -7.20 20.02 6.61
C ASP A 94 -6.72 19.54 8.00
N SER A 95 -5.44 19.70 8.33
CA SER A 95 -4.88 19.27 9.62
C SER A 95 -5.48 19.97 10.85
N HIS A 96 -6.24 21.06 10.67
CA HIS A 96 -6.94 21.75 11.76
C HIS A 96 -8.41 21.38 11.90
N VAL A 97 -8.98 20.63 10.95
CA VAL A 97 -10.39 20.24 10.97
C VAL A 97 -10.63 18.99 11.86
N GLY A 98 -9.61 18.15 12.03
CA GLY A 98 -9.70 16.86 12.74
C GLY A 98 -9.19 16.84 14.19
N GLN A 99 -8.73 17.95 14.74
CA GLN A 99 -8.27 17.99 16.14
C GLN A 99 -9.46 18.14 17.07
N GLY A 100 -9.90 17.05 17.67
CA GLY A 100 -10.79 17.08 18.82
C GLY A 100 -10.21 17.97 19.94
N PRO A 101 -11.03 18.46 20.89
CA PRO A 101 -10.57 19.33 21.95
C PRO A 101 -9.42 18.66 22.71
N PRO A 102 -8.38 19.44 23.11
CA PRO A 102 -7.26 18.90 23.86
C PRO A 102 -7.74 18.16 25.10
N GLN A 103 -7.29 16.94 25.29
CA GLN A 103 -7.56 16.17 26.50
C GLN A 103 -6.65 16.69 27.63
N ASN A 104 -7.21 16.82 28.83
CA ASN A 104 -6.42 17.10 30.03
C ASN A 104 -5.64 15.85 30.46
N ASP A 105 -4.71 16.00 31.41
CA ASP A 105 -3.88 14.90 31.96
C ASP A 105 -4.70 13.73 32.54
N LYS A 106 -6.03 13.85 32.62
CA LYS A 106 -6.97 12.82 33.06
C LYS A 106 -7.76 12.18 31.91
N GLY A 107 -7.47 12.54 30.63
CA GLY A 107 -8.17 11.99 29.46
C GLY A 107 -9.59 12.55 29.25
N GLU A 108 -9.97 13.60 29.94
CA GLU A 108 -11.28 14.25 29.78
C GLU A 108 -11.21 15.33 28.69
N SER A 109 -12.12 15.30 27.74
CA SER A 109 -12.25 16.33 26.69
C SER A 109 -12.69 17.65 27.33
N GLN A 110 -11.85 18.68 27.22
CA GLN A 110 -12.25 20.03 27.63
C GLN A 110 -13.32 20.54 26.66
N LYS A 111 -14.45 21.00 27.20
CA LYS A 111 -15.45 21.71 26.38
C LYS A 111 -14.79 22.93 25.73
N PRO A 112 -14.88 23.09 24.38
CA PRO A 112 -14.39 24.30 23.72
C PRO A 112 -15.00 25.53 24.38
N SER A 113 -14.18 26.54 24.69
CA SER A 113 -14.72 27.83 25.09
C SER A 113 -15.48 28.41 23.90
N GLN A 114 -16.58 29.16 24.14
CA GLN A 114 -17.40 29.78 23.07
C GLN A 114 -16.58 30.74 22.17
N ASN A 115 -15.35 31.07 22.53
CA ASN A 115 -14.43 31.94 21.77
C ASN A 115 -13.34 31.20 21.00
N ASP A 116 -13.15 29.87 21.18
CA ASP A 116 -12.20 29.06 20.43
C ASP A 116 -12.85 28.42 19.20
N LYS A 117 -13.33 29.27 18.31
CA LYS A 117 -13.55 28.88 16.91
C LYS A 117 -12.19 28.90 16.21
N GLY A 118 -11.36 27.88 16.46
CA GLY A 118 -10.14 27.59 15.74
C GLY A 118 -10.38 27.13 14.28
N GLU A 119 -11.59 27.34 13.78
CA GLU A 119 -11.99 27.03 12.43
C GLU A 119 -11.22 27.88 11.44
N GLY A 120 -10.38 27.22 10.63
CA GLY A 120 -9.81 27.81 9.44
C GLY A 120 -8.52 28.61 9.62
N ARG A 121 -7.71 28.36 10.63
CA ARG A 121 -6.37 28.98 10.74
C ARG A 121 -5.26 27.98 10.43
N ILE A 122 -4.26 28.39 9.66
CA ILE A 122 -3.08 27.61 9.31
C ILE A 122 -1.81 28.27 9.85
N PRO A 123 -0.78 27.49 10.25
CA PRO A 123 0.45 28.06 10.80
C PRO A 123 1.22 28.85 9.76
N CYS A 124 1.83 29.96 10.17
CA CYS A 124 2.81 30.65 9.33
C CYS A 124 4.05 29.80 9.21
N CYS A 125 4.47 29.52 7.97
CA CYS A 125 5.61 28.66 7.68
C CYS A 125 6.25 28.98 6.34
N ARG A 126 7.48 28.51 6.17
CA ARG A 126 8.16 28.39 4.89
C ARG A 126 8.47 26.92 4.64
N ILE A 127 8.05 26.40 3.51
CA ILE A 127 8.30 25.03 3.07
C ILE A 127 9.04 25.10 1.75
N VAL A 128 10.15 24.35 1.63
CA VAL A 128 10.83 24.10 0.36
C VAL A 128 10.91 22.61 0.16
N ASP A 129 10.41 22.12 -0.97
CA ASP A 129 10.16 20.70 -1.12
C ASP A 129 10.33 20.22 -2.57
N TRP A 130 10.76 18.97 -2.71
CA TRP A 130 10.98 18.28 -3.97
C TRP A 130 11.02 16.77 -3.77
N PRO A 131 10.65 15.94 -4.77
CA PRO A 131 10.73 14.49 -4.62
C PRO A 131 12.16 13.98 -4.78
N SER A 132 12.52 12.93 -4.02
CA SER A 132 13.76 12.20 -4.24
C SER A 132 13.70 11.31 -5.49
N PHE A 133 12.54 10.72 -5.80
CA PHE A 133 12.33 9.89 -6.98
C PHE A 133 11.30 10.51 -7.91
N ARG A 134 11.58 10.53 -9.23
CA ARG A 134 10.70 11.15 -10.24
C ARG A 134 9.46 10.32 -10.58
N VAL A 135 9.47 9.00 -10.34
CA VAL A 135 8.31 8.11 -10.51
C VAL A 135 7.81 7.63 -9.16
N ARG A 136 6.56 7.89 -8.89
CA ARG A 136 5.82 7.48 -7.70
C ARG A 136 4.41 7.11 -8.15
N GLY A 137 4.14 5.81 -8.24
CA GLY A 137 2.92 5.38 -8.93
C GLY A 137 2.20 4.21 -8.29
N TRP A 138 1.10 3.88 -8.92
CA TRP A 138 0.38 2.63 -8.71
C TRP A 138 -0.04 2.04 -10.05
N MET A 139 -0.25 0.73 -10.07
CA MET A 139 -0.74 -0.01 -11.22
C MET A 139 -2.02 -0.74 -10.83
N MET A 140 -2.98 -0.77 -11.73
CA MET A 140 -4.20 -1.54 -11.61
C MET A 140 -4.32 -2.53 -12.76
N ASP A 141 -4.46 -3.82 -12.42
CA ASP A 141 -4.76 -4.88 -13.38
C ASP A 141 -6.27 -4.94 -13.64
N VAL A 142 -6.72 -4.19 -14.64
CA VAL A 142 -8.12 -4.25 -15.09
C VAL A 142 -8.33 -5.33 -16.14
N GLY A 143 -7.26 -5.89 -16.70
CA GLY A 143 -7.30 -6.98 -17.66
C GLY A 143 -7.95 -8.23 -17.07
N ARG A 144 -7.48 -8.67 -15.88
CA ARG A 144 -8.06 -9.82 -15.18
C ARG A 144 -9.40 -9.49 -14.54
N THR A 145 -9.53 -8.35 -13.86
CA THR A 145 -10.79 -7.97 -13.21
C THR A 145 -11.11 -6.51 -13.47
N TYR A 146 -12.25 -6.28 -14.16
CA TYR A 146 -12.72 -4.94 -14.46
C TYR A 146 -12.99 -4.14 -13.17
N MET A 147 -12.48 -2.92 -13.14
CA MET A 147 -12.78 -1.92 -12.11
C MET A 147 -13.66 -0.82 -12.71
N SER A 148 -14.56 -0.25 -11.93
CA SER A 148 -15.40 0.84 -12.44
C SER A 148 -14.57 2.10 -12.71
N LEU A 149 -15.00 2.88 -13.72
CA LEU A 149 -14.37 4.18 -14.01
C LEU A 149 -14.44 5.13 -12.82
N GLU A 150 -15.50 5.02 -12.01
CA GLU A 150 -15.68 5.81 -10.79
C GLU A 150 -14.60 5.46 -9.76
N GLU A 151 -14.32 4.16 -9.57
CA GLU A 151 -13.26 3.71 -8.66
C GLU A 151 -11.89 4.17 -9.14
N LEU A 152 -11.57 4.00 -10.44
CA LEU A 152 -10.30 4.48 -10.99
C LEU A 152 -10.10 5.99 -10.79
N LYS A 153 -11.17 6.79 -10.96
CA LYS A 153 -11.14 8.23 -10.67
C LYS A 153 -10.98 8.54 -9.18
N ARG A 154 -11.61 7.75 -8.31
CA ARG A 154 -11.46 7.89 -6.85
C ARG A 154 -10.01 7.67 -6.43
N GLU A 155 -9.34 6.65 -6.97
CA GLU A 155 -7.92 6.41 -6.73
C GLU A 155 -7.07 7.59 -7.18
N VAL A 156 -7.28 8.11 -8.39
CA VAL A 156 -6.57 9.29 -8.90
C VAL A 156 -6.80 10.50 -8.01
N GLU A 157 -8.06 10.76 -7.60
CA GLU A 157 -8.39 11.89 -6.71
C GLU A 157 -7.65 11.81 -5.38
N ILE A 158 -7.61 10.63 -4.77
CA ILE A 158 -6.96 10.44 -3.46
C ILE A 158 -5.45 10.46 -3.60
N PHE A 159 -4.88 9.64 -4.49
CA PHE A 159 -3.42 9.48 -4.56
C PHE A 159 -2.68 10.73 -5.06
N SER A 160 -3.30 11.49 -5.95
CA SER A 160 -2.73 12.77 -6.41
C SER A 160 -2.55 13.79 -5.29
N GLN A 161 -3.39 13.76 -4.26
CA GLN A 161 -3.28 14.63 -3.08
C GLN A 161 -2.05 14.30 -2.23
N PHE A 162 -1.53 13.09 -2.36
CA PHE A 162 -0.29 12.62 -1.74
C PHE A 162 0.90 12.63 -2.72
N LYS A 163 0.81 13.43 -3.78
CA LYS A 163 1.88 13.69 -4.77
C LYS A 163 2.33 12.44 -5.52
N VAL A 164 1.45 11.44 -5.66
CA VAL A 164 1.63 10.33 -6.58
C VAL A 164 1.40 10.85 -7.98
N ASN A 165 2.27 10.48 -8.95
CA ASN A 165 2.32 11.13 -10.26
C ASN A 165 2.25 10.17 -11.45
N VAL A 166 2.14 8.86 -11.24
CA VAL A 166 2.01 7.86 -12.31
C VAL A 166 0.89 6.88 -11.98
N PHE A 167 -0.02 6.70 -12.94
CA PHE A 167 -1.01 5.65 -12.94
C PHE A 167 -0.73 4.69 -14.11
N HIS A 168 -0.30 3.46 -13.82
CA HIS A 168 -0.07 2.42 -14.81
C HIS A 168 -1.34 1.57 -14.92
N LEU A 169 -1.95 1.51 -16.10
CA LEU A 169 -3.20 0.80 -16.35
C LEU A 169 -2.97 -0.41 -17.25
N HIS A 170 -3.01 -1.60 -16.66
CA HIS A 170 -2.83 -2.88 -17.34
C HIS A 170 -4.17 -3.34 -17.93
N LEU A 171 -4.35 -3.11 -19.26
CA LEU A 171 -5.64 -3.16 -19.94
C LEU A 171 -5.98 -4.52 -20.53
N THR A 172 -5.01 -5.43 -20.68
CA THR A 172 -5.19 -6.67 -21.43
C THR A 172 -4.57 -7.86 -20.74
N GLU A 173 -5.26 -9.00 -20.77
CA GLU A 173 -4.83 -10.24 -20.15
C GLU A 173 -5.41 -11.50 -20.85
N HIS A 174 -5.10 -12.66 -20.28
CA HIS A 174 -5.72 -13.93 -20.69
C HIS A 174 -7.24 -13.89 -20.52
N GLU A 175 -7.74 -13.22 -19.50
CA GLU A 175 -9.14 -13.14 -19.13
C GLU A 175 -9.94 -12.23 -20.04
N ALA A 176 -9.42 -11.06 -20.37
CA ALA A 176 -10.15 -10.11 -21.20
C ALA A 176 -9.25 -9.05 -21.85
N TRP A 177 -9.81 -8.42 -22.87
CA TRP A 177 -9.33 -7.20 -23.49
C TRP A 177 -10.24 -6.04 -23.07
N ARG A 178 -9.75 -5.10 -22.27
CA ARG A 178 -10.59 -4.09 -21.61
C ARG A 178 -10.67 -2.73 -22.32
N LEU A 179 -9.85 -2.46 -23.32
CA LEU A 179 -9.96 -1.24 -24.13
C LEU A 179 -10.84 -1.48 -25.35
N GLU A 180 -11.78 -0.58 -25.64
CA GLU A 180 -12.55 -0.61 -26.88
C GLU A 180 -11.64 -0.58 -28.10
N SER A 181 -11.77 -1.57 -28.97
CA SER A 181 -11.21 -1.51 -30.34
C SER A 181 -12.32 -1.33 -31.37
N LYS A 182 -12.23 -0.24 -32.11
CA LYS A 182 -13.15 0.04 -33.21
C LYS A 182 -12.79 -0.72 -34.46
N ARG A 183 -11.50 -1.07 -34.60
CA ARG A 183 -10.99 -1.83 -35.76
C ARG A 183 -11.22 -3.33 -35.59
N PHE A 184 -11.19 -3.81 -34.36
CA PHE A 184 -11.37 -5.23 -34.02
C PHE A 184 -12.40 -5.39 -32.89
N PRO A 185 -13.70 -5.09 -33.15
CA PRO A 185 -14.72 -5.08 -32.09
C PRO A 185 -14.95 -6.46 -31.44
N GLN A 186 -14.54 -7.55 -32.10
CA GLN A 186 -14.59 -8.90 -31.52
C GLN A 186 -13.68 -9.07 -30.30
N LEU A 187 -12.68 -8.20 -30.07
CA LEU A 187 -11.89 -8.18 -28.85
C LEU A 187 -12.74 -7.83 -27.63
N ASN A 188 -13.78 -7.02 -27.81
CA ASN A 188 -14.70 -6.57 -26.76
C ASN A 188 -15.99 -7.39 -26.70
N ALA A 189 -16.14 -8.41 -27.57
CA ALA A 189 -17.31 -9.27 -27.54
C ALA A 189 -17.35 -10.11 -26.24
N PRO A 190 -18.53 -10.31 -25.62
CA PRO A 190 -18.65 -11.07 -24.38
C PRO A 190 -18.03 -12.47 -24.43
N GLU A 191 -18.13 -13.17 -25.58
CA GLU A 191 -17.59 -14.50 -25.82
C GLU A 191 -16.06 -14.56 -25.82
N SER A 192 -15.38 -13.42 -25.99
CA SER A 192 -13.92 -13.31 -25.93
C SER A 192 -13.40 -13.09 -24.53
N MET A 193 -14.27 -12.91 -23.54
CA MET A 193 -13.91 -12.61 -22.16
C MET A 193 -14.26 -13.78 -21.22
N LEU A 194 -13.30 -14.20 -20.41
CA LEU A 194 -13.51 -15.25 -19.39
C LEU A 194 -14.06 -14.69 -18.08
N ARG A 195 -13.67 -13.48 -17.73
CA ARG A 195 -14.16 -12.79 -16.51
C ARG A 195 -14.95 -11.54 -16.92
N GLN A 196 -16.09 -11.32 -16.28
CA GLN A 196 -16.96 -10.16 -16.47
C GLN A 196 -17.23 -9.89 -17.97
N PRO A 197 -17.91 -10.83 -18.68
CA PRO A 197 -18.17 -10.71 -20.12
C PRO A 197 -18.87 -9.40 -20.48
N GLY A 198 -18.39 -8.72 -21.53
CA GLY A 198 -18.94 -7.45 -22.01
C GLY A 198 -18.55 -6.22 -21.16
N LYS A 199 -17.72 -6.37 -20.14
CA LYS A 199 -17.16 -5.25 -19.37
C LYS A 199 -15.84 -4.79 -20.01
N PHE A 200 -15.84 -3.59 -20.55
CA PHE A 200 -14.67 -2.92 -21.12
C PHE A 200 -14.87 -1.40 -21.04
N TYR A 201 -13.81 -0.66 -21.27
CA TYR A 201 -13.85 0.80 -21.31
C TYR A 201 -13.92 1.28 -22.76
N THR A 202 -14.81 2.20 -23.03
CA THR A 202 -14.82 2.90 -24.32
C THR A 202 -13.60 3.81 -24.45
N GLN A 203 -13.18 4.08 -25.67
CA GLN A 203 -12.11 5.07 -25.90
C GLN A 203 -12.48 6.46 -25.37
N ALA A 204 -13.77 6.80 -25.33
CA ALA A 204 -14.25 8.06 -24.77
C ALA A 204 -14.04 8.12 -23.24
N GLU A 205 -14.40 7.05 -22.52
CA GLU A 205 -14.18 6.95 -21.07
C GLU A 205 -12.67 7.01 -20.73
N MET A 206 -11.83 6.37 -21.54
CA MET A 206 -10.38 6.40 -21.32
C MET A 206 -9.76 7.77 -21.60
N ARG A 207 -10.25 8.52 -22.60
CA ARG A 207 -9.85 9.93 -22.80
C ARG A 207 -10.28 10.82 -21.64
N GLU A 208 -11.46 10.55 -21.07
CA GLU A 208 -11.94 11.25 -19.89
C GLU A 208 -11.04 10.96 -18.69
N LEU A 209 -10.67 9.69 -18.45
CA LEU A 209 -9.76 9.29 -17.39
C LEU A 209 -8.36 9.91 -17.58
N ASP A 210 -7.81 9.87 -18.79
CA ASP A 210 -6.53 10.49 -19.12
C ASP A 210 -6.52 12.00 -18.83
N THR A 211 -7.59 12.69 -19.20
CA THR A 211 -7.75 14.11 -18.91
C THR A 211 -7.84 14.36 -17.39
N TYR A 212 -8.63 13.54 -16.70
CA TYR A 212 -8.80 13.61 -15.24
C TYR A 212 -7.48 13.41 -14.49
N CYS A 213 -6.65 12.47 -14.94
CA CYS A 213 -5.30 12.25 -14.42
C CYS A 213 -4.41 13.47 -14.64
N ARG A 214 -4.36 13.98 -15.88
CA ARG A 214 -3.51 15.10 -16.29
C ARG A 214 -3.80 16.38 -15.50
N GLU A 215 -5.09 16.68 -15.28
CA GLU A 215 -5.53 17.82 -14.47
C GLU A 215 -5.08 17.74 -13.00
N ARG A 216 -4.72 16.52 -12.54
CA ARG A 216 -4.26 16.21 -11.19
C ARG A 216 -2.75 15.92 -11.11
N GLY A 217 -2.02 16.24 -12.17
CA GLY A 217 -0.57 16.00 -12.20
C GLY A 217 -0.18 14.53 -12.24
N VAL A 218 -1.07 13.64 -12.69
CA VAL A 218 -0.84 12.21 -12.83
C VAL A 218 -0.69 11.86 -14.31
N THR A 219 0.39 11.18 -14.66
CA THR A 219 0.58 10.59 -15.99
C THR A 219 -0.05 9.21 -16.01
N LEU A 220 -1.06 9.00 -16.85
CA LEU A 220 -1.63 7.69 -17.07
C LEU A 220 -0.79 6.96 -18.11
N VAL A 221 -0.18 5.82 -17.75
CA VAL A 221 0.62 4.97 -18.63
C VAL A 221 -0.24 3.74 -19.01
N PRO A 222 -0.77 3.69 -20.23
CA PRO A 222 -1.56 2.53 -20.67
C PRO A 222 -0.65 1.38 -21.09
N GLU A 223 -1.11 0.15 -20.84
CA GLU A 223 -0.43 -1.08 -21.24
C GLU A 223 -1.31 -1.97 -22.11
N ILE A 224 -0.73 -2.44 -23.20
CA ILE A 224 -1.14 -3.65 -23.91
C ILE A 224 -0.01 -4.65 -23.74
N ASP A 225 -0.22 -5.69 -22.96
CA ASP A 225 0.78 -6.72 -22.78
C ASP A 225 0.93 -7.58 -24.02
N MET A 226 2.18 -7.70 -24.49
CA MET A 226 2.50 -8.37 -25.75
C MET A 226 3.91 -8.98 -25.74
N PRO A 227 4.12 -10.14 -26.37
CA PRO A 227 3.11 -11.03 -26.93
C PRO A 227 2.56 -12.02 -25.89
N GLY A 228 2.98 -11.90 -24.62
CA GLY A 228 2.46 -12.67 -23.49
C GLY A 228 1.06 -12.23 -23.08
N HIS A 229 0.49 -12.90 -22.07
CA HIS A 229 -0.80 -12.52 -21.45
C HIS A 229 -1.93 -12.16 -22.45
N SER A 230 -1.93 -12.81 -23.62
CA SER A 230 -2.68 -12.40 -24.82
C SER A 230 -3.76 -13.39 -25.28
N ARG A 231 -4.18 -14.35 -24.44
CA ARG A 231 -5.19 -15.35 -24.85
C ARG A 231 -6.54 -14.75 -25.19
N ALA A 232 -6.91 -13.60 -24.64
CA ALA A 232 -8.12 -12.88 -25.06
C ALA A 232 -8.02 -12.43 -26.52
N PHE A 233 -6.85 -11.94 -26.94
CA PHE A 233 -6.56 -11.61 -28.33
C PHE A 233 -6.71 -12.85 -29.25
N GLU A 234 -6.09 -13.97 -28.86
CA GLU A 234 -6.16 -15.22 -29.67
C GLU A 234 -7.58 -15.77 -29.76
N ARG A 235 -8.36 -15.72 -28.66
CA ARG A 235 -9.77 -16.15 -28.69
C ARG A 235 -10.63 -15.30 -29.62
N ALA A 236 -10.40 -13.99 -29.64
CA ALA A 236 -11.18 -13.05 -30.44
C ALA A 236 -10.84 -13.12 -31.91
N LEU A 237 -9.57 -13.32 -32.26
CA LEU A 237 -9.08 -13.14 -33.62
C LEU A 237 -8.68 -14.46 -34.32
N GLY A 238 -8.41 -15.52 -33.54
CA GLY A 238 -8.06 -16.83 -34.07
C GLY A 238 -6.57 -17.01 -34.42
N TYR A 239 -5.71 -16.03 -34.10
CA TYR A 239 -4.26 -16.09 -34.32
C TYR A 239 -3.52 -15.38 -33.20
N GLY A 240 -2.23 -15.73 -33.00
CA GLY A 240 -1.39 -15.13 -31.99
C GLY A 240 -0.68 -13.86 -32.45
N MET A 241 -0.26 -13.01 -31.51
CA MET A 241 0.37 -11.72 -31.79
C MET A 241 1.70 -11.82 -32.55
N GLN A 242 2.45 -12.92 -32.41
CA GLN A 242 3.75 -13.11 -33.08
C GLN A 242 3.63 -13.64 -34.53
N THR A 243 2.42 -13.92 -35.02
CA THR A 243 2.23 -14.24 -36.43
C THR A 243 2.36 -12.97 -37.29
N PRO A 244 2.65 -13.08 -38.63
CA PRO A 244 2.71 -11.90 -39.48
C PRO A 244 1.42 -11.06 -39.43
N GLU A 245 0.24 -11.70 -39.42
CA GLU A 245 -1.05 -11.05 -39.29
C GLU A 245 -1.23 -10.42 -37.90
N GLY A 246 -0.81 -11.12 -36.84
CA GLY A 246 -0.84 -10.64 -35.46
C GLY A 246 -0.01 -9.39 -35.26
N LYS A 247 1.20 -9.31 -35.83
CA LYS A 247 2.04 -8.11 -35.76
C LYS A 247 1.37 -6.89 -36.38
N GLU A 248 0.78 -7.02 -37.54
CA GLU A 248 0.07 -5.90 -38.17
C GLU A 248 -1.17 -5.50 -37.36
N THR A 249 -1.89 -6.47 -36.79
CA THR A 249 -3.02 -6.20 -35.89
C THR A 249 -2.58 -5.46 -34.65
N VAL A 250 -1.49 -5.88 -34.00
CA VAL A 250 -0.96 -5.21 -32.81
C VAL A 250 -0.55 -3.75 -33.09
N LYS A 251 0.07 -3.47 -34.26
CA LYS A 251 0.38 -2.09 -34.66
C LYS A 251 -0.88 -1.22 -34.76
N VAL A 252 -1.97 -1.73 -35.34
CA VAL A 252 -3.25 -1.01 -35.43
C VAL A 252 -3.85 -0.78 -34.02
N LEU A 253 -3.72 -1.75 -33.10
CA LEU A 253 -4.20 -1.61 -31.75
C LEU A 253 -3.35 -0.61 -30.93
N LEU A 254 -2.04 -0.55 -31.19
CA LEU A 254 -1.17 0.48 -30.64
C LEU A 254 -1.53 1.88 -31.17
N ASP A 255 -1.93 2.00 -32.46
CA ASP A 255 -2.44 3.26 -33.01
C ASP A 255 -3.70 3.71 -32.26
N GLU A 256 -4.68 2.82 -32.08
CA GLU A 256 -5.91 3.13 -31.31
C GLU A 256 -5.57 3.52 -29.84
N LEU A 257 -4.61 2.85 -29.21
CA LEU A 257 -4.14 3.17 -27.87
C LEU A 257 -3.53 4.58 -27.83
N MET A 258 -2.60 4.88 -28.73
CA MET A 258 -1.92 6.18 -28.78
C MET A 258 -2.84 7.35 -29.17
N ASP A 259 -3.89 7.08 -29.96
CA ASP A 259 -4.96 8.04 -30.25
C ASP A 259 -5.89 8.28 -29.06
N THR A 260 -5.98 7.33 -28.15
CA THR A 260 -6.84 7.40 -26.97
C THR A 260 -6.15 8.12 -25.80
N PHE A 261 -4.87 7.87 -25.57
CA PHE A 261 -4.12 8.39 -24.43
C PHE A 261 -3.09 9.44 -24.85
N SER A 262 -2.96 10.49 -24.04
CA SER A 262 -1.97 11.54 -24.26
C SER A 262 -0.58 11.22 -23.68
N SER A 263 -0.43 10.11 -22.99
CA SER A 263 0.79 9.69 -22.33
C SER A 263 2.01 9.70 -23.25
N PRO A 264 3.15 10.24 -22.84
CA PRO A 264 4.39 10.10 -23.59
C PRO A 264 4.96 8.66 -23.52
N TYR A 265 4.43 7.82 -22.66
CA TYR A 265 4.88 6.44 -22.43
C TYR A 265 3.78 5.44 -22.78
N ILE A 266 4.16 4.38 -23.50
CA ILE A 266 3.32 3.23 -23.82
C ILE A 266 4.00 2.00 -23.26
N HIS A 267 3.32 1.27 -22.38
CA HIS A 267 3.83 0.02 -21.84
C HIS A 267 3.43 -1.14 -22.75
N ILE A 268 4.40 -1.94 -23.19
CA ILE A 268 4.23 -3.04 -24.14
C ILE A 268 4.37 -4.43 -23.50
N GLY A 269 4.36 -4.53 -22.19
CA GLY A 269 4.46 -5.79 -21.46
C GLY A 269 5.81 -6.47 -21.63
N THR A 270 5.82 -7.65 -22.23
CA THR A 270 6.96 -8.51 -22.63
C THR A 270 7.38 -9.58 -21.63
N ASP A 271 6.69 -9.74 -20.52
CA ASP A 271 7.01 -10.73 -19.49
C ASP A 271 6.36 -12.11 -19.74
N GLU A 272 6.86 -13.09 -19.03
CA GLU A 272 6.36 -14.47 -18.90
C GLU A 272 6.04 -15.19 -20.23
N VAL A 273 6.73 -14.87 -21.33
CA VAL A 273 6.45 -15.40 -22.65
C VAL A 273 7.72 -15.86 -23.37
N GLY A 274 7.55 -16.84 -24.28
CA GLY A 274 8.56 -17.22 -25.25
C GLY A 274 8.45 -16.39 -26.54
N PHE A 275 9.58 -15.84 -26.98
CA PHE A 275 9.64 -15.08 -28.24
C PHE A 275 9.95 -16.03 -29.39
N THR A 276 8.94 -16.32 -30.22
CA THR A 276 9.08 -17.16 -31.42
C THR A 276 9.51 -16.35 -32.63
N ASP A 277 9.23 -15.05 -32.63
CA ASP A 277 9.70 -14.08 -33.63
C ASP A 277 10.61 -13.02 -32.94
N PRO A 278 11.92 -13.06 -33.19
CA PRO A 278 12.85 -12.12 -32.58
C PRO A 278 12.71 -10.68 -33.10
N SER A 279 11.97 -10.45 -34.17
CA SER A 279 11.68 -9.10 -34.68
C SER A 279 10.47 -8.46 -34.01
N PHE A 280 9.66 -9.20 -33.26
CA PHE A 280 8.39 -8.71 -32.69
C PHE A 280 8.58 -7.47 -31.83
N VAL A 281 9.35 -7.57 -30.74
CA VAL A 281 9.56 -6.44 -29.81
C VAL A 281 10.24 -5.25 -30.49
N PRO A 282 11.35 -5.42 -31.26
CA PRO A 282 11.95 -4.32 -32.01
C PRO A 282 10.98 -3.60 -32.96
N GLU A 283 10.10 -4.33 -33.65
CA GLU A 283 9.10 -3.71 -34.52
C GLU A 283 8.06 -2.91 -33.75
N MET A 284 7.56 -3.42 -32.61
CA MET A 284 6.59 -2.70 -31.75
C MET A 284 7.21 -1.45 -31.14
N VAL A 285 8.44 -1.52 -30.66
CA VAL A 285 9.18 -0.35 -30.14
C VAL A 285 9.38 0.69 -31.24
N ALA A 286 9.80 0.28 -32.43
CA ALA A 286 9.96 1.19 -33.58
C ALA A 286 8.62 1.86 -33.96
N HIS A 287 7.52 1.12 -33.91
CA HIS A 287 6.18 1.64 -34.19
C HIS A 287 5.76 2.70 -33.16
N VAL A 288 5.91 2.42 -31.87
CA VAL A 288 5.64 3.38 -30.77
C VAL A 288 6.47 4.64 -30.93
N ARG A 289 7.77 4.51 -31.23
CA ARG A 289 8.68 5.65 -31.43
C ARG A 289 8.35 6.48 -32.67
N ALA A 290 7.88 5.85 -33.73
CA ALA A 290 7.44 6.54 -34.96
C ALA A 290 6.27 7.51 -34.68
N HIS A 291 5.48 7.26 -33.64
CA HIS A 291 4.40 8.13 -33.16
C HIS A 291 4.87 9.16 -32.11
N GLY A 292 6.17 9.30 -31.90
CA GLY A 292 6.75 10.24 -30.94
C GLY A 292 6.55 9.84 -29.48
N ARG A 293 6.23 8.56 -29.22
CA ARG A 293 6.07 8.01 -27.86
C ARG A 293 7.30 7.21 -27.44
N LYS A 294 7.39 6.87 -26.17
CA LYS A 294 8.41 6.04 -25.56
C LYS A 294 7.84 4.69 -25.16
N ALA A 295 8.57 3.61 -25.47
CA ALA A 295 8.18 2.27 -25.10
C ALA A 295 8.75 1.88 -23.74
N VAL A 296 7.91 1.27 -22.90
CA VAL A 296 8.27 0.70 -21.58
C VAL A 296 8.00 -0.79 -21.63
N SER A 297 8.86 -1.61 -21.01
CA SER A 297 8.69 -3.06 -20.92
C SER A 297 8.86 -3.58 -19.50
N TRP A 298 8.30 -4.76 -19.21
CA TRP A 298 8.62 -5.51 -18.01
C TRP A 298 10.04 -6.08 -18.05
N ASN A 299 10.71 -6.13 -16.88
CA ASN A 299 12.02 -6.76 -16.72
C ASN A 299 12.02 -7.64 -15.44
N PRO A 300 12.25 -8.97 -15.52
CA PRO A 300 12.63 -9.73 -16.71
C PRO A 300 11.48 -9.85 -17.73
N GLY A 301 11.85 -9.82 -19.00
CA GLY A 301 10.97 -9.90 -20.16
C GLY A 301 11.81 -10.08 -21.40
N TRP A 302 11.63 -9.20 -22.40
CA TRP A 302 12.53 -9.11 -23.51
C TRP A 302 13.95 -8.70 -23.04
N LYS A 303 14.98 -9.15 -23.76
CA LYS A 303 16.37 -8.82 -23.47
C LYS A 303 16.73 -7.46 -24.04
N ASP A 304 16.28 -6.42 -23.35
CA ASP A 304 16.55 -5.04 -23.77
C ASP A 304 17.99 -4.62 -23.48
N GLY A 305 18.58 -3.92 -24.44
CA GLY A 305 19.84 -3.21 -24.31
C GLY A 305 19.64 -1.69 -24.39
N PRO A 306 20.68 -0.88 -24.06
CA PRO A 306 20.63 0.57 -24.22
C PRO A 306 20.25 0.96 -25.66
N GLY A 307 19.18 1.78 -25.79
CA GLY A 307 18.64 2.21 -27.07
C GLY A 307 17.60 1.27 -27.69
N GLU A 308 17.40 0.07 -27.18
CA GLU A 308 16.38 -0.87 -27.64
C GLU A 308 15.02 -0.59 -26.99
N ILE A 309 15.02 -0.13 -25.72
CA ILE A 309 13.81 0.29 -24.98
C ILE A 309 14.04 1.65 -24.33
N ASP A 310 12.99 2.38 -23.97
CA ASP A 310 13.10 3.72 -23.40
C ASP A 310 13.02 3.74 -21.87
N ALA A 311 12.40 2.72 -21.26
CA ALA A 311 12.40 2.48 -19.82
C ALA A 311 12.00 1.02 -19.54
N THR A 312 12.36 0.51 -18.35
CA THR A 312 11.95 -0.82 -17.88
C THR A 312 11.27 -0.75 -16.53
N GLN A 313 10.31 -1.66 -16.30
CA GLN A 313 9.65 -1.84 -15.02
C GLN A 313 10.07 -3.20 -14.44
N LEU A 314 10.73 -3.16 -13.28
CA LEU A 314 11.28 -4.37 -12.65
C LEU A 314 10.20 -5.05 -11.83
N TRP A 315 9.81 -6.28 -12.18
CA TRP A 315 8.74 -7.00 -11.50
C TRP A 315 9.21 -8.20 -10.67
N SER A 316 10.45 -8.64 -10.86
CA SER A 316 11.01 -9.81 -10.18
C SER A 316 12.47 -9.56 -9.80
N TYR A 317 12.95 -10.22 -8.75
CA TYR A 317 14.37 -10.17 -8.33
C TYR A 317 15.37 -10.63 -9.38
N ARG A 318 14.90 -11.34 -10.41
CA ARG A 318 15.71 -11.71 -11.58
C ARG A 318 15.96 -10.51 -12.49
N GLY A 319 15.04 -9.53 -12.47
CA GLY A 319 15.19 -8.28 -13.21
C GLY A 319 16.18 -7.34 -12.53
N LYS A 320 16.98 -6.65 -13.35
CA LYS A 320 17.96 -5.69 -12.88
C LYS A 320 17.97 -4.45 -13.73
N ALA A 321 18.13 -3.30 -13.09
CA ALA A 321 18.36 -2.05 -13.80
C ALA A 321 19.66 -2.15 -14.63
N GLN A 322 19.61 -1.54 -15.80
CA GLN A 322 20.75 -1.46 -16.72
C GLN A 322 21.16 0.00 -16.91
N PRO A 323 22.47 0.32 -16.93
CA PRO A 323 22.93 1.66 -17.17
C PRO A 323 22.38 2.23 -18.48
N GLY A 324 21.86 3.45 -18.44
CA GLY A 324 21.29 4.15 -19.60
C GLY A 324 19.85 3.75 -19.96
N ILE A 325 19.20 2.87 -19.19
CA ILE A 325 17.77 2.56 -19.31
C ILE A 325 17.09 2.88 -17.98
N PRO A 326 16.26 3.95 -17.90
CA PRO A 326 15.51 4.24 -16.68
C PRO A 326 14.68 3.05 -16.20
N ALA A 327 14.88 2.64 -14.95
CA ALA A 327 14.16 1.55 -14.33
C ALA A 327 13.17 2.06 -13.28
N VAL A 328 11.99 1.46 -13.23
CA VAL A 328 10.98 1.62 -12.19
C VAL A 328 10.96 0.34 -11.37
N ASP A 329 11.21 0.42 -10.06
CA ASP A 329 11.33 -0.76 -9.19
C ASP A 329 9.98 -1.16 -8.58
N CYS A 330 9.41 -2.27 -9.05
CA CYS A 330 8.18 -2.85 -8.49
C CYS A 330 8.43 -4.16 -7.72
N ARG A 331 9.70 -4.62 -7.57
CA ARG A 331 10.02 -5.96 -7.07
C ARG A 331 9.54 -6.24 -5.66
N LEU A 332 9.49 -5.23 -4.79
CA LEU A 332 8.95 -5.27 -3.43
C LEU A 332 7.54 -4.69 -3.31
N HIS A 333 7.02 -4.18 -4.39
CA HIS A 333 5.84 -3.34 -4.43
C HIS A 333 4.65 -4.05 -5.12
N TYR A 334 4.67 -5.38 -5.13
CA TYR A 334 3.53 -6.21 -5.55
C TYR A 334 2.58 -6.42 -4.39
N VAL A 335 1.32 -6.06 -4.55
CA VAL A 335 0.29 -6.16 -3.50
C VAL A 335 -0.76 -7.21 -3.82
N ASN A 336 -0.33 -8.37 -4.33
CA ASN A 336 -1.18 -9.52 -4.62
C ASN A 336 -0.97 -10.69 -3.64
N HIS A 337 -0.39 -10.43 -2.48
CA HIS A 337 -0.09 -11.43 -1.46
C HIS A 337 -1.14 -11.52 -0.36
N PHE A 338 -2.16 -10.67 -0.44
CA PHE A 338 -3.30 -10.62 0.49
C PHE A 338 -2.89 -10.42 1.96
N ASP A 339 -1.76 -9.75 2.17
CA ASP A 339 -1.29 -9.37 3.51
C ASP A 339 -1.87 -8.02 3.90
N LEU A 340 -2.51 -8.00 5.08
CA LEU A 340 -3.19 -6.81 5.55
C LEU A 340 -2.24 -5.78 6.17
N PHE A 341 -1.20 -6.22 6.88
CA PHE A 341 -0.38 -5.33 7.71
C PHE A 341 1.13 -5.50 7.56
N GLY A 342 1.62 -6.73 7.41
CA GLY A 342 3.05 -7.01 7.52
C GLY A 342 3.91 -6.29 6.49
N ASP A 343 3.46 -6.21 5.26
CA ASP A 343 4.25 -5.64 4.16
C ASP A 343 4.34 -4.11 4.21
N ILE A 344 3.42 -3.42 4.91
CA ILE A 344 3.44 -1.96 5.03
C ILE A 344 4.70 -1.46 5.72
N ILE A 345 5.17 -2.17 6.74
CA ILE A 345 6.42 -1.82 7.44
C ILE A 345 7.58 -1.90 6.46
N GLY A 346 7.68 -2.99 5.72
CA GLY A 346 8.70 -3.18 4.70
C GLY A 346 8.62 -2.14 3.59
N LEU A 347 7.45 -1.87 3.04
CA LEU A 347 7.25 -0.88 1.99
C LEU A 347 7.69 0.53 2.40
N HIS A 348 7.33 0.95 3.62
CA HIS A 348 7.71 2.27 4.10
C HIS A 348 9.19 2.35 4.50
N THR A 349 9.73 1.33 5.15
CA THR A 349 11.12 1.39 5.66
C THR A 349 12.17 1.10 4.59
N SER A 350 11.81 0.48 3.46
CA SER A 350 12.77 0.07 2.44
C SER A 350 13.33 1.23 1.62
N THR A 351 14.60 1.10 1.22
CA THR A 351 15.13 1.87 0.09
C THR A 351 14.47 1.42 -1.22
N ILE A 352 14.32 2.32 -2.17
CA ILE A 352 13.92 1.97 -3.54
C ILE A 352 15.18 1.56 -4.31
N TYR A 353 15.22 0.31 -4.77
CA TYR A 353 16.36 -0.29 -5.48
C TYR A 353 17.72 -0.13 -4.74
N GLY A 354 17.74 -0.11 -3.41
CA GLY A 354 18.97 0.12 -2.64
C GLY A 354 19.52 1.56 -2.73
N GLN A 355 18.73 2.52 -3.25
CA GLN A 355 19.15 3.90 -3.44
C GLN A 355 18.53 4.83 -2.41
N GLN A 356 19.28 5.84 -1.97
CA GLN A 356 18.77 6.89 -1.08
C GLN A 356 17.94 7.93 -1.83
N GLU A 357 18.21 8.13 -3.11
CA GLU A 357 17.48 9.02 -4.02
C GLU A 357 17.55 8.46 -5.45
N GLY A 358 16.67 8.95 -6.31
CA GLY A 358 16.61 8.55 -7.72
C GLY A 358 17.78 9.06 -8.55
N SER A 359 17.95 8.44 -9.70
CA SER A 359 18.97 8.78 -10.69
C SER A 359 18.40 8.67 -12.10
N ASP A 360 19.24 8.86 -13.10
CA ASP A 360 18.85 8.61 -14.50
C ASP A 360 18.52 7.13 -14.73
N ASP A 361 19.22 6.22 -14.04
CA ASP A 361 19.00 4.77 -14.15
C ASP A 361 17.88 4.27 -13.24
N ILE A 362 17.62 4.90 -12.09
CA ILE A 362 16.56 4.52 -11.15
C ILE A 362 15.54 5.63 -11.03
N ALA A 363 14.44 5.49 -11.74
CA ALA A 363 13.41 6.52 -11.82
C ALA A 363 12.53 6.61 -10.57
N GLY A 364 12.28 5.47 -9.90
CA GLY A 364 11.39 5.39 -8.76
C GLY A 364 10.70 4.05 -8.63
N SER A 365 9.46 4.04 -8.15
CA SER A 365 8.70 2.82 -7.90
C SER A 365 7.21 2.99 -8.15
N ILE A 366 6.55 1.87 -8.40
CA ILE A 366 5.09 1.73 -8.57
C ILE A 366 4.60 0.58 -7.69
N ILE A 367 3.54 0.79 -6.93
CA ILE A 367 2.79 -0.28 -6.29
C ILE A 367 1.99 -1.00 -7.37
N ALA A 368 2.22 -2.29 -7.56
CA ALA A 368 1.55 -3.08 -8.59
C ALA A 368 0.48 -3.98 -7.97
N LEU A 369 -0.79 -3.66 -8.24
CA LEU A 369 -1.92 -4.49 -7.83
C LEU A 369 -2.31 -5.43 -8.97
N TRP A 370 -2.13 -6.74 -8.75
CA TRP A 370 -2.54 -7.79 -9.65
C TRP A 370 -3.81 -8.49 -9.17
N ASN A 371 -4.81 -8.55 -10.06
CA ASN A 371 -6.12 -9.14 -9.79
C ASN A 371 -6.17 -10.63 -10.16
N ASP A 372 -5.17 -11.40 -9.73
CA ASP A 372 -5.12 -12.85 -9.97
C ASP A 372 -6.36 -13.55 -9.44
N ARG A 373 -6.81 -13.15 -8.28
CA ARG A 373 -7.99 -13.64 -7.62
C ARG A 373 -9.22 -12.84 -8.04
N TYR A 374 -10.28 -13.53 -8.43
CA TYR A 374 -11.52 -12.89 -8.83
C TYR A 374 -12.43 -12.63 -7.62
N LEU A 375 -12.74 -11.38 -7.39
CA LEU A 375 -13.75 -10.92 -6.44
C LEU A 375 -14.76 -10.06 -7.19
N LYS A 376 -16.06 -10.23 -6.92
CA LYS A 376 -17.12 -9.44 -7.56
C LYS A 376 -17.16 -8.01 -7.05
N ASN A 377 -16.82 -7.81 -5.79
CA ASN A 377 -16.84 -6.50 -5.15
C ASN A 377 -15.46 -5.85 -5.28
N GLU A 378 -15.37 -4.77 -6.03
CA GLU A 378 -14.12 -4.03 -6.25
C GLU A 378 -13.51 -3.47 -4.95
N GLU A 379 -14.33 -3.07 -3.97
CA GLU A 379 -13.81 -2.63 -2.66
C GLU A 379 -13.09 -3.75 -1.92
N ASN A 380 -13.55 -5.00 -2.05
CA ASN A 380 -12.88 -6.14 -1.43
C ASN A 380 -11.52 -6.42 -2.07
N ILE A 381 -11.39 -6.22 -3.38
CA ILE A 381 -10.10 -6.30 -4.09
C ILE A 381 -9.11 -5.30 -3.48
N LEU A 382 -9.54 -4.08 -3.29
CA LEU A 382 -8.70 -3.00 -2.76
C LEU A 382 -8.34 -3.20 -1.29
N LYS A 383 -9.27 -3.73 -0.48
CA LYS A 383 -9.04 -4.07 0.92
C LYS A 383 -8.08 -5.25 1.10
N GLU A 384 -8.30 -6.34 0.36
CA GLU A 384 -7.45 -7.54 0.45
C GLU A 384 -6.00 -7.27 0.07
N ASN A 385 -5.79 -6.41 -0.91
CA ASN A 385 -4.46 -6.01 -1.36
C ASN A 385 -3.92 -4.78 -0.63
N ASN A 386 -4.69 -4.19 0.30
CA ASN A 386 -4.32 -3.01 1.08
C ASN A 386 -3.74 -1.87 0.23
N LEU A 387 -4.34 -1.64 -0.95
CA LEU A 387 -3.83 -0.73 -1.97
C LEU A 387 -3.56 0.67 -1.42
N TYR A 388 -4.55 1.25 -0.75
CA TYR A 388 -4.47 2.65 -0.30
C TYR A 388 -3.28 2.89 0.65
N VAL A 389 -3.12 2.01 1.65
CA VAL A 389 -2.01 2.15 2.61
C VAL A 389 -0.66 1.91 1.95
N SER A 390 -0.58 0.91 1.05
CA SER A 390 0.64 0.60 0.30
C SER A 390 1.10 1.76 -0.58
N VAL A 391 0.17 2.40 -1.29
CA VAL A 391 0.48 3.58 -2.13
C VAL A 391 0.93 4.77 -1.28
N LEU A 392 0.31 5.00 -0.12
CA LEU A 392 0.70 6.08 0.78
C LEU A 392 2.09 5.84 1.40
N ALA A 393 2.41 4.59 1.75
CA ALA A 393 3.74 4.22 2.23
C ALA A 393 4.81 4.47 1.17
N LEU A 394 4.56 4.06 -0.07
CA LEU A 394 5.43 4.38 -1.20
C LEU A 394 5.54 5.88 -1.45
N ALA A 395 4.42 6.62 -1.42
CA ALA A 395 4.39 8.06 -1.68
C ALA A 395 5.31 8.81 -0.69
N ASP A 396 5.23 8.50 0.61
CA ASP A 396 6.10 9.12 1.61
C ASP A 396 7.57 8.75 1.37
N ARG A 397 7.87 7.46 1.16
CA ARG A 397 9.24 6.99 0.93
C ARG A 397 9.84 7.55 -0.35
N ALA A 398 9.15 7.48 -1.47
CA ALA A 398 9.66 7.92 -2.77
C ALA A 398 9.80 9.45 -2.86
N TRP A 399 8.95 10.19 -2.15
CA TRP A 399 9.09 11.64 -2.04
C TRP A 399 10.29 12.03 -1.19
N ARG A 400 10.40 11.45 0.00
CA ARG A 400 11.46 11.77 0.97
C ARG A 400 12.81 11.18 0.60
N GLY A 401 12.82 10.02 -0.06
CA GLY A 401 14.03 9.22 -0.24
C GLY A 401 14.47 8.54 1.06
N GLY A 402 15.71 8.10 1.11
CA GLY A 402 16.23 7.38 2.26
C GLY A 402 15.68 5.96 2.38
N GLY A 403 15.58 5.48 3.59
CA GLY A 403 15.16 4.11 3.91
C GLY A 403 16.33 3.21 4.30
N TYR A 404 16.00 1.95 4.52
CA TYR A 404 16.92 0.89 4.98
C TYR A 404 16.90 -0.27 4.01
N GLN A 405 17.86 -1.18 4.14
CA GLN A 405 17.88 -2.37 3.30
C GLN A 405 16.73 -3.30 3.71
N TYR A 406 15.81 -3.57 2.78
CA TYR A 406 14.60 -4.32 3.08
C TYR A 406 14.90 -5.74 3.58
N PHE A 407 15.63 -6.53 2.78
CA PHE A 407 15.86 -7.94 3.08
C PHE A 407 16.94 -8.19 4.12
N ASP A 408 17.92 -7.33 4.21
CA ASP A 408 19.07 -7.51 5.09
C ASP A 408 18.88 -6.89 6.47
N GLY A 409 17.82 -6.08 6.66
CA GLY A 409 17.60 -5.31 7.88
C GLY A 409 16.39 -5.77 8.68
N PHE A 410 15.20 -5.38 8.23
CA PHE A 410 13.98 -5.50 9.02
C PHE A 410 12.94 -6.44 8.44
N GLY A 411 12.99 -6.75 7.14
CA GLY A 411 11.92 -7.49 6.48
C GLY A 411 10.55 -6.82 6.73
N THR A 412 9.61 -7.59 7.28
CA THR A 412 8.29 -7.09 7.72
C THR A 412 8.23 -6.75 9.20
N VAL A 413 9.34 -6.88 9.92
CA VAL A 413 9.42 -6.68 11.37
C VAL A 413 9.53 -5.20 11.70
N LEU A 414 8.67 -4.68 12.57
CA LEU A 414 8.85 -3.37 13.16
C LEU A 414 9.96 -3.46 14.22
N PRO A 415 11.07 -2.73 14.07
CA PRO A 415 12.15 -2.73 15.06
C PRO A 415 11.65 -2.34 16.46
N ASP A 416 12.28 -2.87 17.51
CA ASP A 416 11.90 -2.54 18.89
C ASP A 416 12.26 -1.10 19.26
N GLU A 417 13.31 -0.54 18.66
CA GLU A 417 13.79 0.83 18.89
C GLU A 417 14.56 1.35 17.66
N GLY A 418 14.93 2.61 17.73
CA GLY A 418 15.81 3.25 16.76
C GLY A 418 15.08 3.98 15.62
N PRO A 419 15.86 4.62 14.72
CA PRO A 419 15.32 5.57 13.76
C PRO A 419 14.36 4.96 12.73
N ALA A 420 14.50 3.68 12.38
CA ALA A 420 13.56 3.01 11.48
C ALA A 420 12.17 2.86 12.10
N ARG A 421 12.11 2.53 13.40
CA ARG A 421 10.87 2.49 14.16
C ARG A 421 10.23 3.88 14.26
N GLU A 422 11.00 4.87 14.63
CA GLU A 422 10.52 6.25 14.80
C GLU A 422 9.98 6.80 13.47
N ASP A 423 10.68 6.56 12.37
CA ASP A 423 10.28 6.97 11.03
C ASP A 423 8.96 6.32 10.59
N PHE A 424 8.82 5.00 10.83
CA PHE A 424 7.58 4.29 10.52
C PHE A 424 6.40 4.78 11.38
N LEU A 425 6.59 4.92 12.69
CA LEU A 425 5.53 5.39 13.60
C LEU A 425 5.10 6.82 13.30
N ASP A 426 6.03 7.69 12.88
CA ASP A 426 5.68 9.04 12.44
C ASP A 426 4.88 9.01 11.13
N PHE A 427 5.28 8.20 10.15
CA PHE A 427 4.48 7.97 8.94
C PHE A 427 3.07 7.48 9.28
N GLU A 428 2.97 6.43 10.11
CA GLU A 428 1.69 5.85 10.51
C GLU A 428 0.78 6.89 11.17
N ARG A 429 1.31 7.68 12.09
CA ARG A 429 0.59 8.80 12.74
C ARG A 429 0.08 9.82 11.72
N ARG A 430 0.93 10.22 10.76
CA ARG A 430 0.56 11.18 9.70
C ARG A 430 -0.50 10.61 8.77
N MET A 431 -0.36 9.34 8.35
CA MET A 431 -1.34 8.66 7.50
C MET A 431 -2.71 8.54 8.20
N LEU A 432 -2.72 8.09 9.45
CA LEU A 432 -3.97 7.90 10.21
C LEU A 432 -4.71 9.23 10.48
N ALA A 433 -4.01 10.36 10.48
CA ALA A 433 -4.66 11.66 10.58
C ALA A 433 -5.62 11.98 9.41
N TYR A 434 -5.43 11.34 8.25
CA TYR A 434 -6.33 11.49 7.09
C TYR A 434 -7.50 10.51 7.08
N ARG A 435 -7.56 9.57 8.05
CA ARG A 435 -8.59 8.52 8.10
C ARG A 435 -10.01 9.07 8.15
N GLU A 436 -10.22 10.20 8.83
CA GLU A 436 -11.54 10.83 9.00
C GLU A 436 -11.81 11.95 7.98
N THR A 437 -10.88 12.19 7.06
CA THR A 437 -10.96 13.23 6.03
C THR A 437 -10.82 12.63 4.62
N VAL A 438 -9.67 12.78 3.99
CA VAL A 438 -9.41 12.33 2.61
C VAL A 438 -9.61 10.82 2.42
N LEU A 439 -9.29 10.02 3.43
CA LEU A 439 -9.39 8.56 3.40
C LEU A 439 -10.69 8.02 4.03
N LYS A 440 -11.65 8.89 4.35
CA LYS A 440 -12.85 8.50 5.07
C LYS A 440 -13.64 7.38 4.38
N ASP A 441 -13.77 7.50 3.07
CA ASP A 441 -14.53 6.55 2.25
C ASP A 441 -13.60 5.61 1.45
N ALA A 442 -12.28 5.64 1.71
CA ALA A 442 -11.34 4.73 1.08
C ALA A 442 -11.54 3.30 1.61
N PRO A 443 -11.61 2.29 0.71
CA PRO A 443 -11.74 0.89 1.11
C PRO A 443 -10.40 0.37 1.66
N MET A 444 -10.13 0.67 2.92
CA MET A 444 -8.92 0.22 3.60
C MET A 444 -9.24 -0.31 5.00
N ALA A 445 -8.70 -1.47 5.32
CA ALA A 445 -8.67 -2.02 6.67
C ALA A 445 -7.27 -1.77 7.24
N TYR A 446 -7.18 -0.97 8.31
CA TYR A 446 -5.90 -0.66 8.93
C TYR A 446 -6.07 -0.23 10.39
N VAL A 447 -5.15 -0.67 11.24
CA VAL A 447 -5.01 -0.26 12.64
C VAL A 447 -3.55 0.13 12.91
N ALA A 448 -3.31 0.94 13.92
CA ALA A 448 -1.96 1.36 14.28
C ALA A 448 -1.10 0.15 14.70
N GLN A 449 -0.04 -0.13 13.93
CA GLN A 449 0.85 -1.26 14.15
C GLN A 449 1.70 -1.07 15.41
N GLY A 450 2.11 0.14 15.68
CA GLY A 450 2.98 0.46 16.83
C GLY A 450 2.36 0.20 18.20
N GLN A 451 1.04 0.01 18.27
CA GLN A 451 0.33 -0.23 19.54
C GLN A 451 0.10 -1.72 19.83
N ALA A 452 -0.01 -2.57 18.82
CA ALA A 452 -0.25 -3.99 18.98
C ALA A 452 1.03 -4.70 19.42
N ARG A 453 1.05 -5.28 20.63
CA ARG A 453 2.20 -5.96 21.21
C ARG A 453 1.84 -7.40 21.57
N TRP A 454 2.77 -8.31 21.31
CA TRP A 454 2.62 -9.74 21.56
C TRP A 454 3.83 -10.31 22.26
N ALA A 455 3.63 -11.08 23.31
CA ALA A 455 4.63 -11.96 23.86
C ALA A 455 4.58 -13.28 23.09
N ILE A 456 5.72 -13.73 22.57
CA ILE A 456 5.87 -14.96 21.81
C ILE A 456 6.53 -16.02 22.69
N SER A 457 5.98 -17.22 22.70
CA SER A 457 6.53 -18.35 23.45
C SER A 457 7.81 -18.89 22.79
N PRO A 458 8.62 -19.70 23.48
CA PRO A 458 9.55 -20.60 22.82
C PRO A 458 8.84 -21.46 21.76
N ALA A 459 9.58 -21.86 20.73
CA ALA A 459 9.07 -22.77 19.71
C ALA A 459 9.10 -24.22 20.25
N TYR A 460 7.95 -24.89 20.27
CA TYR A 460 7.80 -26.26 20.76
C TYR A 460 7.84 -27.25 19.59
N PRO A 461 8.74 -28.26 19.57
CA PRO A 461 8.73 -29.30 18.56
C PRO A 461 7.43 -30.10 18.59
N ASN A 462 6.68 -30.10 17.48
CA ASN A 462 5.41 -30.83 17.37
C ASN A 462 5.52 -32.17 16.68
N GLU A 463 6.70 -32.48 16.11
CA GLU A 463 7.00 -33.77 15.45
C GLU A 463 6.03 -34.10 14.31
N GLY A 464 5.38 -33.05 13.72
CA GLY A 464 4.37 -33.20 12.67
C GLY A 464 2.94 -33.38 13.18
N ASP A 465 2.73 -33.48 14.49
CA ASP A 465 1.39 -33.45 15.09
C ASP A 465 0.98 -32.01 15.38
N LEU A 466 0.26 -31.41 14.44
CA LEU A 466 -0.20 -30.02 14.51
C LEU A 466 -1.30 -29.80 15.58
N THR A 467 -1.90 -30.87 16.07
CA THR A 467 -2.96 -30.81 17.11
C THR A 467 -2.38 -30.83 18.52
N ARG A 468 -1.12 -31.24 18.69
CA ARG A 468 -0.47 -31.41 20.00
C ARG A 468 -0.58 -30.15 20.85
N ALA A 469 -1.03 -30.34 22.09
CA ALA A 469 -1.12 -29.27 23.08
C ALA A 469 0.23 -29.09 23.81
N PHE A 470 0.53 -27.84 24.18
CA PHE A 470 1.75 -27.45 24.88
C PHE A 470 1.42 -26.63 26.12
N PRO A 471 2.39 -26.33 27.03
CA PRO A 471 2.16 -25.66 28.29
C PRO A 471 1.30 -24.39 28.25
N PRO A 472 1.37 -23.51 27.22
CA PRO A 472 0.51 -22.32 27.15
C PRO A 472 -0.99 -22.63 27.15
N GLU A 473 -1.43 -23.77 26.60
CA GLU A 473 -2.84 -24.19 26.64
C GLU A 473 -3.28 -24.67 28.06
N GLN A 474 -2.34 -24.88 28.96
CA GLN A 474 -2.56 -25.30 30.35
C GLN A 474 -2.39 -24.14 31.34
N GLY A 475 -2.17 -22.93 30.81
CA GLY A 475 -1.95 -21.71 31.62
C GLY A 475 -0.51 -21.47 32.05
N GLU A 476 0.44 -22.30 31.62
CA GLU A 476 1.87 -22.10 31.86
C GLU A 476 2.46 -21.24 30.73
N TRP A 477 3.09 -20.12 31.06
CA TRP A 477 3.60 -19.18 30.07
C TRP A 477 5.07 -18.88 30.26
N GLU A 478 5.83 -18.95 29.17
CA GLU A 478 7.18 -18.47 29.05
C GLU A 478 7.27 -17.54 27.84
N THR A 479 7.93 -16.40 28.00
CA THR A 479 8.16 -15.43 26.93
C THR A 479 9.57 -15.57 26.37
N ASP A 480 9.68 -15.95 25.09
CA ASP A 480 10.95 -15.92 24.36
C ASP A 480 11.28 -14.48 23.92
N ARG A 481 10.30 -13.81 23.31
CA ARG A 481 10.45 -12.42 22.85
C ARG A 481 9.13 -11.66 22.86
N VAL A 482 9.24 -10.34 22.82
CA VAL A 482 8.10 -9.45 22.60
C VAL A 482 8.21 -8.87 21.19
N VAL A 483 7.10 -8.81 20.48
CA VAL A 483 7.03 -8.27 19.11
C VAL A 483 5.94 -7.24 19.01
N THR A 484 6.05 -6.34 18.02
CA THR A 484 5.08 -5.25 17.80
C THR A 484 4.53 -5.34 16.39
N GLY A 485 3.21 -5.24 16.25
CA GLY A 485 2.48 -5.25 14.99
C GLY A 485 1.24 -6.12 15.05
N SER A 486 0.33 -5.91 14.11
CA SER A 486 -0.91 -6.71 13.97
C SER A 486 -0.77 -7.83 12.96
N GLY A 487 0.18 -7.73 12.02
CA GLY A 487 0.59 -8.81 11.11
C GLY A 487 2.00 -9.27 11.45
N ILE A 488 2.15 -10.53 11.85
CA ILE A 488 3.42 -11.06 12.36
C ILE A 488 3.80 -12.31 11.58
N TYR A 489 4.96 -12.24 10.93
CA TYR A 489 5.54 -13.34 10.20
C TYR A 489 6.68 -13.98 10.98
N PHE A 490 6.57 -15.26 11.26
CA PHE A 490 7.67 -16.08 11.75
C PHE A 490 8.55 -16.55 10.59
N ARG A 491 7.92 -16.82 9.45
CA ARG A 491 8.56 -17.14 8.18
C ARG A 491 7.77 -16.48 7.06
N HIS A 492 8.33 -15.45 6.47
CA HIS A 492 7.73 -14.79 5.32
C HIS A 492 8.26 -15.39 4.02
N VAL A 493 7.42 -15.42 3.01
CA VAL A 493 7.80 -15.84 1.66
C VAL A 493 7.30 -14.81 0.66
N TRP A 494 8.23 -14.22 -0.06
CA TRP A 494 7.95 -13.24 -1.09
C TRP A 494 8.43 -13.76 -2.45
N GLY A 495 7.51 -14.15 -3.34
CA GLY A 495 7.87 -14.73 -4.61
C GLY A 495 8.77 -15.96 -4.45
N PRO A 496 9.92 -16.03 -5.09
CA PRO A 496 10.85 -17.15 -4.96
C PRO A 496 11.76 -17.06 -3.73
N SER A 497 11.76 -15.94 -3.00
CA SER A 497 12.65 -15.67 -1.87
C SER A 497 11.98 -15.96 -0.55
N ILE A 498 12.77 -16.39 0.45
CA ILE A 498 12.36 -16.46 1.84
C ILE A 498 12.91 -15.21 2.50
N GLU A 499 12.02 -14.44 3.13
CA GLU A 499 12.36 -13.18 3.74
C GLU A 499 12.58 -13.34 5.24
N ALA A 500 13.34 -12.42 5.82
CA ALA A 500 13.46 -12.32 7.24
C ALA A 500 12.08 -12.07 7.88
N GLY A 501 11.74 -12.91 8.85
CA GLY A 501 10.61 -12.74 9.74
C GLY A 501 11.14 -12.53 11.16
N TYR A 502 10.32 -12.85 12.15
CA TYR A 502 10.75 -12.81 13.55
C TYR A 502 11.75 -13.92 13.92
N TYR A 503 11.86 -14.98 13.11
CA TYR A 503 12.93 -15.96 13.20
C TYR A 503 13.89 -15.79 12.02
N GLU A 504 15.18 -15.68 12.32
CA GLU A 504 16.23 -15.68 11.30
C GLU A 504 16.33 -17.03 10.58
N ASP A 505 16.14 -18.13 11.31
CA ASP A 505 16.15 -19.50 10.80
C ASP A 505 14.92 -20.28 11.30
N PRO A 506 13.71 -20.03 10.73
CA PRO A 506 12.51 -20.73 11.14
C PRO A 506 12.57 -22.22 10.82
N GLN A 507 12.30 -23.07 11.82
CA GLN A 507 12.34 -24.52 11.69
C GLN A 507 10.95 -25.09 11.39
N PRO A 508 10.84 -26.16 10.57
CA PRO A 508 9.58 -26.87 10.37
C PRO A 508 9.17 -27.68 11.62
N ASN A 509 7.93 -28.16 11.63
CA ASN A 509 7.38 -29.02 12.69
C ASN A 509 7.49 -28.38 14.08
N GLN A 510 7.10 -27.10 14.17
CA GLN A 510 7.09 -26.34 15.39
C GLN A 510 5.67 -25.80 15.69
N THR A 511 5.39 -25.57 16.96
CA THR A 511 4.23 -24.80 17.41
C THR A 511 4.71 -23.64 18.26
N VAL A 512 4.23 -22.44 17.95
CA VAL A 512 4.49 -21.21 18.70
C VAL A 512 3.16 -20.67 19.21
N TYR A 513 3.20 -20.02 20.36
CA TYR A 513 2.05 -19.28 20.88
C TYR A 513 2.36 -17.79 20.92
N ALA A 514 1.36 -16.99 20.62
CA ALA A 514 1.39 -15.56 20.82
C ALA A 514 0.35 -15.16 21.87
N ARG A 515 0.74 -14.36 22.87
CA ARG A 515 -0.13 -13.90 23.94
C ARG A 515 -0.09 -12.39 24.08
N THR A 516 -1.25 -11.80 24.28
CA THR A 516 -1.38 -10.39 24.66
C THR A 516 -2.55 -10.21 25.63
N ARG A 517 -2.60 -9.05 26.29
CA ARG A 517 -3.81 -8.59 26.98
C ARG A 517 -4.36 -7.37 26.27
N VAL A 518 -5.66 -7.33 26.14
CA VAL A 518 -6.38 -6.24 25.49
C VAL A 518 -7.24 -5.52 26.52
N TRP A 519 -6.96 -4.25 26.74
CA TRP A 519 -7.76 -3.41 27.62
C TRP A 519 -8.99 -2.88 26.88
N SER A 520 -10.15 -3.02 27.52
CA SER A 520 -11.37 -2.35 27.12
C SER A 520 -11.90 -1.46 28.25
N ALA A 521 -12.23 -0.20 27.93
CA ALA A 521 -12.73 0.75 28.94
C ALA A 521 -14.12 0.38 29.49
N LYS A 522 -14.87 -0.45 28.76
CA LYS A 522 -16.21 -0.95 29.11
C LYS A 522 -16.41 -2.33 28.53
N GLU A 523 -17.42 -3.06 28.99
CA GLU A 523 -17.91 -4.22 28.26
C GLU A 523 -18.47 -3.77 26.92
N GLN A 524 -17.97 -4.35 25.82
CA GLN A 524 -18.40 -4.00 24.46
C GLN A 524 -18.12 -5.11 23.45
N THR A 525 -18.90 -5.13 22.39
CA THR A 525 -18.59 -5.94 21.21
C THR A 525 -17.68 -5.13 20.29
N VAL A 526 -16.54 -5.71 19.96
CA VAL A 526 -15.54 -5.19 19.02
C VAL A 526 -15.47 -6.05 17.77
N GLY A 527 -14.87 -5.56 16.71
CA GLY A 527 -14.50 -6.34 15.55
C GLY A 527 -13.14 -6.99 15.74
N LEU A 528 -12.98 -8.21 15.25
CA LEU A 528 -11.72 -8.93 15.23
C LEU A 528 -11.34 -9.26 13.79
N LEU A 529 -10.21 -8.73 13.34
CA LEU A 529 -9.52 -9.16 12.12
C LEU A 529 -8.50 -10.22 12.54
N PHE A 530 -8.74 -11.47 12.15
CA PHE A 530 -7.86 -12.60 12.50
C PHE A 530 -7.71 -13.55 11.32
N GLU A 531 -6.48 -13.90 11.03
CA GLU A 531 -6.10 -14.95 10.08
C GLU A 531 -4.73 -15.52 10.45
N THR A 532 -4.48 -16.77 10.07
CA THR A 532 -3.22 -17.46 10.29
C THR A 532 -2.59 -17.92 8.99
N GLN A 533 -3.23 -17.57 7.90
CA GLN A 533 -2.89 -17.97 6.55
C GLN A 533 -3.15 -16.78 5.62
N ASN A 534 -2.14 -16.43 4.87
CA ASN A 534 -2.27 -15.42 3.83
C ASN A 534 -2.51 -16.12 2.49
N PHE A 535 -3.72 -16.02 1.97
CA PHE A 535 -4.11 -16.62 0.70
C PHE A 535 -3.57 -15.79 -0.45
N SER A 536 -2.35 -16.07 -0.86
CA SER A 536 -1.83 -15.53 -2.11
C SER A 536 -1.97 -16.56 -3.24
N ARG A 537 -1.97 -16.08 -4.48
CA ARG A 537 -1.87 -16.93 -5.67
C ARG A 537 -0.71 -17.93 -5.59
N SER A 538 0.36 -17.54 -4.93
CA SER A 538 1.57 -18.36 -4.81
C SER A 538 1.44 -19.50 -3.81
N GLU A 539 0.48 -19.43 -2.89
CA GLU A 539 0.15 -20.49 -1.94
C GLU A 539 -1.00 -21.34 -2.50
N ARG A 540 -0.74 -22.60 -2.67
CA ARG A 540 -1.75 -23.56 -3.12
C ARG A 540 -2.44 -24.24 -1.95
N ASP A 541 -2.67 -23.49 -0.89
CA ASP A 541 -3.43 -24.00 0.24
C ASP A 541 -4.92 -23.99 -0.11
N PRO A 542 -5.64 -25.09 0.09
CA PRO A 542 -7.08 -25.13 -0.13
C PRO A 542 -7.81 -24.28 0.92
N MET A 543 -9.08 -24.00 0.66
CA MET A 543 -9.99 -23.38 1.62
C MET A 543 -9.96 -24.14 2.94
N PRO A 544 -9.85 -23.49 4.11
CA PRO A 544 -9.89 -24.18 5.39
C PRO A 544 -11.18 -25.00 5.58
N PRO A 545 -11.14 -26.16 6.28
CA PRO A 545 -12.35 -26.88 6.65
C PRO A 545 -13.27 -26.00 7.49
N GLN A 546 -14.59 -26.25 7.41
CA GLN A 546 -15.56 -25.55 8.25
C GLN A 546 -15.22 -25.73 9.73
N GLY A 547 -15.24 -24.63 10.49
CA GLY A 547 -14.92 -24.62 11.92
C GLY A 547 -13.43 -24.62 12.25
N GLN A 548 -12.55 -24.50 11.26
CA GLN A 548 -11.10 -24.38 11.44
C GLN A 548 -10.58 -23.08 10.78
N TRP A 549 -9.59 -22.42 11.40
CA TRP A 549 -8.97 -21.23 10.85
C TRP A 549 -8.06 -21.54 9.64
N ASP A 550 -7.42 -22.72 9.68
CA ASP A 550 -6.53 -23.22 8.63
C ASP A 550 -6.41 -24.76 8.70
N TYR A 551 -5.62 -25.34 7.80
CA TYR A 551 -5.26 -26.76 7.83
C TYR A 551 -4.19 -27.12 8.86
N ARG A 552 -3.66 -26.12 9.58
CA ARG A 552 -2.58 -26.29 10.55
C ARG A 552 -3.09 -26.38 11.97
N HIS A 553 -4.42 -26.40 12.18
CA HIS A 553 -5.07 -26.40 13.50
C HIS A 553 -4.68 -25.21 14.38
N SER A 554 -4.46 -24.05 13.75
CA SER A 554 -4.30 -22.78 14.48
C SER A 554 -5.57 -22.46 15.25
N ARG A 555 -5.43 -21.87 16.45
CA ARG A 555 -6.55 -21.57 17.35
C ARG A 555 -6.37 -20.21 18.00
N LEU A 556 -7.48 -19.62 18.37
CA LEU A 556 -7.52 -18.33 19.09
C LEU A 556 -8.46 -18.46 20.29
N TRP A 557 -8.04 -17.92 21.42
CA TRP A 557 -8.87 -17.80 22.63
C TRP A 557 -8.86 -16.36 23.13
N VAL A 558 -10.01 -15.92 23.65
CA VAL A 558 -10.18 -14.67 24.39
C VAL A 558 -10.77 -15.04 25.75
N ASP A 559 -10.09 -14.69 26.85
CA ASP A 559 -10.47 -15.07 28.22
C ASP A 559 -10.75 -16.57 28.41
N GLY A 560 -9.97 -17.41 27.73
CA GLY A 560 -10.08 -18.85 27.75
C GLY A 560 -11.22 -19.43 26.89
N ALA A 561 -12.08 -18.59 26.31
CA ALA A 561 -13.10 -19.02 25.35
C ALA A 561 -12.51 -19.09 23.93
N GLU A 562 -12.66 -20.25 23.27
CA GLU A 562 -12.19 -20.39 21.89
C GLU A 562 -13.07 -19.56 20.93
N ILE A 563 -12.42 -18.78 20.09
CA ILE A 563 -13.03 -18.00 19.01
C ILE A 563 -12.97 -18.84 17.74
N LEU A 564 -14.13 -19.25 17.25
CA LEU A 564 -14.24 -20.04 16.03
C LEU A 564 -14.22 -19.12 14.79
N PRO A 565 -13.74 -19.62 13.63
CA PRO A 565 -13.83 -18.88 12.38
C PRO A 565 -15.29 -18.69 11.96
N PRO A 566 -15.56 -17.72 11.07
CA PRO A 566 -16.87 -17.59 10.45
C PRO A 566 -17.20 -18.84 9.62
N VAL A 567 -18.47 -19.00 9.27
CA VAL A 567 -18.88 -20.03 8.30
C VAL A 567 -18.35 -19.59 6.93
N TRP A 568 -17.51 -20.43 6.33
CA TRP A 568 -16.94 -20.18 5.01
C TRP A 568 -18.01 -20.33 3.92
N ASP A 569 -17.97 -19.45 2.92
CA ASP A 569 -18.83 -19.59 1.73
C ASP A 569 -18.29 -20.70 0.83
N GLY A 570 -19.13 -21.70 0.60
CA GLY A 570 -19.02 -22.66 -0.47
C GLY A 570 -17.74 -23.53 -0.50
N ASN A 571 -17.65 -24.30 -1.57
CA ASN A 571 -16.51 -25.14 -1.90
C ASN A 571 -15.71 -24.45 -3.00
N ALA A 572 -14.81 -23.55 -2.65
CA ALA A 572 -13.91 -22.99 -3.62
C ALA A 572 -12.97 -24.06 -4.14
N GLU A 573 -13.05 -24.36 -5.41
CA GLU A 573 -11.95 -25.04 -6.08
C GLU A 573 -10.76 -24.08 -6.17
N LEU A 574 -9.61 -24.57 -5.77
CA LEU A 574 -8.37 -23.78 -5.75
C LEU A 574 -8.01 -23.18 -7.12
N ALA A 575 -8.41 -23.90 -8.20
CA ALA A 575 -8.16 -23.51 -9.57
C ALA A 575 -8.82 -22.18 -9.98
N ASP A 576 -9.93 -21.82 -9.32
CA ASP A 576 -10.73 -20.68 -9.77
C ASP A 576 -10.41 -19.39 -9.04
N TYR A 577 -9.73 -19.43 -7.89
CA TYR A 577 -9.38 -18.26 -7.06
C TYR A 577 -10.55 -17.27 -6.91
N GLN A 578 -11.77 -17.80 -6.72
CA GLN A 578 -13.00 -17.05 -6.80
C GLN A 578 -13.47 -16.52 -5.45
N GLU A 579 -14.60 -15.82 -5.45
CA GLU A 579 -15.25 -15.17 -4.32
C GLU A 579 -15.35 -15.98 -3.03
N SER A 580 -15.42 -17.30 -3.13
CA SER A 580 -15.47 -18.18 -1.98
C SER A 580 -14.25 -18.07 -1.06
N PHE A 581 -13.10 -17.59 -1.57
CA PHE A 581 -11.97 -17.24 -0.72
C PHE A 581 -12.09 -15.85 -0.11
N GLY A 582 -12.98 -14.99 -0.61
CA GLY A 582 -13.15 -13.61 -0.13
C GLY A 582 -13.47 -13.54 1.36
N ASN A 583 -14.29 -14.44 1.87
CA ASN A 583 -14.63 -14.47 3.29
C ASN A 583 -13.58 -15.19 4.17
N ALA A 584 -12.61 -15.86 3.59
CA ALA A 584 -11.50 -16.47 4.34
C ALA A 584 -10.45 -15.43 4.74
N ASN A 585 -10.22 -14.42 3.92
CA ASN A 585 -9.30 -13.33 4.24
C ASN A 585 -9.89 -12.34 5.24
N ALA A 586 -9.10 -11.95 6.23
CA ALA A 586 -9.52 -11.00 7.27
C ALA A 586 -9.94 -9.64 6.71
N SER A 587 -9.29 -9.18 5.65
CA SER A 587 -9.57 -7.88 5.01
C SER A 587 -10.79 -7.90 4.10
N GLY A 588 -11.10 -9.03 3.49
CA GLY A 588 -12.22 -9.18 2.53
C GLY A 588 -13.56 -9.47 3.19
N ARG A 589 -13.60 -9.74 4.48
CA ARG A 589 -14.82 -10.02 5.25
C ARG A 589 -15.07 -8.98 6.33
N PRO A 590 -16.31 -8.83 6.82
CA PRO A 590 -16.57 -8.04 8.02
C PRO A 590 -15.76 -8.57 9.20
N PRO A 591 -15.24 -7.70 10.08
CA PRO A 591 -14.58 -8.12 11.31
C PRO A 591 -15.48 -9.05 12.13
N LEU A 592 -14.90 -10.12 12.68
CA LEU A 592 -15.65 -11.07 13.51
C LEU A 592 -16.06 -10.39 14.82
N PRO A 593 -17.34 -10.43 15.24
CA PRO A 593 -17.76 -9.80 16.48
C PRO A 593 -17.23 -10.61 17.69
N VAL A 594 -16.53 -9.92 18.59
CA VAL A 594 -16.02 -10.50 19.85
C VAL A 594 -16.41 -9.57 21.00
N THR A 595 -16.90 -10.11 22.09
CA THR A 595 -17.21 -9.35 23.29
C THR A 595 -15.99 -9.30 24.20
N LEU A 596 -15.55 -8.08 24.54
CA LEU A 596 -14.53 -7.82 25.55
C LEU A 596 -15.20 -7.38 26.84
N ALA A 597 -14.77 -7.93 27.97
CA ALA A 597 -15.15 -7.47 29.29
C ALA A 597 -14.52 -6.10 29.59
N GLN A 598 -15.08 -5.34 30.53
CA GLN A 598 -14.40 -4.17 31.04
C GLN A 598 -13.11 -4.56 31.77
N GLY A 599 -12.01 -3.92 31.42
CA GLY A 599 -10.69 -4.23 31.97
C GLY A 599 -9.81 -5.00 30.97
N TRP A 600 -8.89 -5.78 31.48
CA TRP A 600 -7.97 -6.59 30.70
C TRP A 600 -8.62 -7.92 30.29
N ASN A 601 -8.50 -8.25 29.01
CA ASN A 601 -8.93 -9.51 28.41
C ASN A 601 -7.70 -10.26 27.90
N ASP A 602 -7.51 -11.49 28.28
CA ASP A 602 -6.40 -12.32 27.83
C ASP A 602 -6.66 -12.88 26.42
N VAL A 603 -5.67 -12.74 25.55
CA VAL A 603 -5.74 -13.27 24.16
C VAL A 603 -4.57 -14.22 23.95
N LEU A 604 -4.89 -15.46 23.56
CA LEU A 604 -3.91 -16.50 23.25
C LEU A 604 -4.13 -17.03 21.84
N VAL A 605 -3.06 -17.13 21.06
CA VAL A 605 -3.06 -17.69 19.70
C VAL A 605 -2.12 -18.87 19.65
N LYS A 606 -2.59 -20.00 19.10
CA LYS A 606 -1.77 -21.18 18.79
C LYS A 606 -1.43 -21.19 17.30
N LEU A 607 -0.17 -21.36 16.96
CA LEU A 607 0.36 -21.22 15.60
C LEU A 607 1.28 -22.41 15.26
N PRO A 608 0.71 -23.57 14.91
CA PRO A 608 1.49 -24.72 14.46
C PRO A 608 1.97 -24.52 13.02
N VAL A 609 3.13 -25.08 12.71
CA VAL A 609 3.60 -25.29 11.35
C VAL A 609 4.13 -26.72 11.20
N GLY A 610 3.83 -27.35 10.07
CA GLY A 610 4.35 -28.67 9.70
C GLY A 610 5.67 -28.57 8.92
N ALA A 611 5.87 -29.55 8.04
CA ALA A 611 7.00 -29.51 7.11
C ALA A 611 6.90 -28.30 6.20
N PHE A 612 8.04 -27.66 5.95
CA PHE A 612 8.08 -26.61 4.94
C PHE A 612 7.95 -27.22 3.54
N SER A 613 7.26 -26.49 2.70
CA SER A 613 6.96 -26.96 1.37
C SER A 613 8.22 -27.16 0.51
N THR A 614 8.15 -28.18 -0.33
CA THR A 614 9.15 -28.49 -1.35
C THR A 614 9.14 -27.44 -2.47
N LYS A 615 10.01 -27.61 -3.49
CA LYS A 615 10.07 -26.71 -4.65
C LYS A 615 8.73 -26.54 -5.38
N GLU A 616 7.84 -27.52 -5.32
CA GLU A 616 6.56 -27.46 -6.01
C GLU A 616 5.45 -26.79 -5.22
N SER A 617 5.51 -26.83 -3.89
CA SER A 617 4.56 -26.17 -3.01
C SER A 617 5.10 -24.90 -2.35
N ARG A 618 6.07 -24.34 -2.90
CA ARG A 618 6.99 -23.25 -2.61
C ARG A 618 6.82 -22.47 -1.30
N LEU A 619 5.62 -22.28 -0.76
CA LEU A 619 5.40 -21.05 -0.04
C LEU A 619 4.61 -21.28 1.24
N THR A 620 5.18 -22.06 2.17
CA THR A 620 4.63 -22.12 3.52
C THR A 620 4.97 -20.83 4.27
N LYS A 621 4.05 -19.87 4.28
CA LYS A 621 4.09 -18.74 5.21
C LYS A 621 3.72 -19.23 6.61
N TRP A 622 4.43 -18.75 7.62
CA TRP A 622 4.11 -19.00 9.01
C TRP A 622 3.88 -17.67 9.70
N MET A 623 2.63 -17.35 9.95
CA MET A 623 2.21 -16.02 10.33
C MET A 623 0.90 -16.02 11.12
N PHE A 624 0.56 -14.88 11.69
CA PHE A 624 -0.81 -14.52 12.04
C PHE A 624 -1.05 -13.01 11.87
N THR A 625 -2.30 -12.67 11.59
CA THR A 625 -2.84 -11.32 11.72
C THR A 625 -3.85 -11.33 12.85
N CYS A 626 -3.75 -10.41 13.80
CA CYS A 626 -4.73 -10.26 14.87
C CYS A 626 -4.84 -8.79 15.28
N ALA A 627 -5.99 -8.20 14.99
CA ALA A 627 -6.27 -6.81 15.34
C ALA A 627 -7.71 -6.64 15.84
N PHE A 628 -7.86 -5.97 16.97
CA PHE A 628 -9.17 -5.56 17.50
C PHE A 628 -9.54 -4.20 16.94
N THR A 629 -10.72 -4.11 16.34
CA THR A 629 -11.23 -2.95 15.63
C THR A 629 -12.61 -2.57 16.17
N THR A 630 -13.14 -1.47 15.68
CA THR A 630 -14.59 -1.26 15.74
C THR A 630 -15.34 -2.29 14.88
N PRO A 631 -16.64 -2.50 15.07
CA PRO A 631 -17.41 -3.48 14.27
C PRO A 631 -17.36 -3.20 12.74
N ASP A 632 -17.10 -1.96 12.33
CA ASP A 632 -16.93 -1.54 10.93
C ASP A 632 -15.46 -1.58 10.46
N GLY A 633 -14.54 -2.17 11.23
CA GLY A 633 -13.15 -2.41 10.82
C GLY A 633 -12.18 -1.23 11.01
N ARG A 634 -12.58 -0.19 11.76
CA ARG A 634 -11.71 0.94 12.07
C ARG A 634 -10.91 0.70 13.35
N ALA A 635 -9.84 1.46 13.54
CA ALA A 635 -9.11 1.45 14.80
C ALA A 635 -10.02 1.82 15.98
N ALA A 636 -10.07 0.97 17.00
CA ALA A 636 -10.81 1.23 18.23
C ALA A 636 -9.95 2.10 19.16
N ALA A 637 -10.38 3.32 19.43
CA ALA A 637 -9.59 4.31 20.19
C ALA A 637 -9.41 3.96 21.68
N ASP A 638 -10.29 3.14 22.24
CA ASP A 638 -10.32 2.72 23.64
C ASP A 638 -9.67 1.33 23.89
N ILE A 639 -9.05 0.75 22.85
CA ILE A 639 -8.32 -0.51 22.94
C ILE A 639 -6.83 -0.23 23.14
N ARG A 640 -6.23 -0.93 24.12
CA ARG A 640 -4.78 -0.89 24.39
C ARG A 640 -4.25 -2.30 24.57
N TYR A 641 -3.02 -2.53 24.17
CA TYR A 641 -2.35 -3.83 24.28
C TYR A 641 -1.27 -3.79 25.36
N ASP A 642 -1.11 -4.88 26.07
CA ASP A 642 -0.05 -5.06 27.07
C ASP A 642 0.43 -6.51 27.09
N VAL A 643 1.69 -6.70 27.40
CA VAL A 643 2.36 -8.02 27.48
C VAL A 643 2.97 -8.29 28.86
N SER A 644 2.62 -7.50 29.87
CA SER A 644 3.00 -7.77 31.27
C SER A 644 1.94 -8.70 31.89
N PHE A 645 2.30 -9.97 32.09
CA PHE A 645 1.45 -11.00 32.65
C PHE A 645 1.76 -11.27 34.12
#